data_89cfe5f42190fd2057fcac7db781fdec
#
_entry.id   89cfe5f42190fd2057fcac7db781fdec
#
_cell.length_a   1.000
_cell.length_b   1.000
_cell.length_c   1.000
_cell.angle_alpha   90.00
_cell.angle_beta   90.00
_cell.angle_gamma   90.00
#
_symmetry.space_group_name_H-M   'P 1'
#
loop_
_entity.id
_entity.type
_entity.pdbx_description
1 polymer ?
#
loop_
_entity_poly.entity_id
_entity_poly.type
_entity_poly.pdbx_seq_one_letter_code
_entity_poly.pdbx_strand_id
1 'polypeptide(L)'
;MSEGYLRHLLSEEIADLEMNGCTADNWENIKVASPFHAEHVCNVHFSGSVALGLFEKEFTLPGGVKKHSGIRNATLHDCKIGDNTLIENVHNYISNYFIGDDCFIQNVNVMYVEGRSSFGNNVEVSVLNETGGREVPIYNGLSASLAYLIALYRHRPALILRLQAMIADFAERQTGNYGFIGNHVKIINTGTVRNTVIADYATVENCTRLDNGTVNSNANAPVYIGDSVIAEDFIISSGAVVADAAKIIRCFIGQACHVTHNFSAHDSLLFSNCAFENGEACAIFAGPFTVSMHKSSLLIAGMYSFLNAGSGSNQSNHMYKLGPIHQGIVERGSKTTSDSYILWPARVGAFSLVMGRHHHHSDTSDMPFSYLIEKDDETYLVPGVNLRSVGTIRDAQKWPKRDKRTDQQRLDMINYNLLSPYTIYKMMKAVGILKNLQELVGETSEVYYYQNTRIKGSSLRTALNLYGMAINKFLGNSLIKRLEGTDFRSMEEVWSQLKPTSSAGRGEWLDLSGLILPREELDGLIEKVEEGKITSLEAIEEFFAAMHSNYYDMEWTWAYDMLEEYYGVNLSSISAAQIVDLVRRWQDSVIGLDNLLYKDAKKEFSLTFMTGFGVDGSDKEKQEDFEGVRGAFESNPFVTAVKEHIVVKRALGDELIERMERLF
;
A
#
# COMPACT_ATOMS: atom_id res chain seq x y z
N MET A 1 -26.38 -16.67 -16.94
CA MET A 1 -27.43 -17.44 -17.69
C MET A 1 -26.90 -18.83 -18.04
N SER A 2 -27.62 -19.91 -17.72
CA SER A 2 -27.29 -21.24 -18.22
C SER A 2 -27.90 -21.39 -19.63
N GLU A 3 -27.19 -21.99 -20.58
CA GLU A 3 -27.67 -22.17 -21.99
C GLU A 3 -29.02 -22.90 -22.13
N GLY A 4 -29.48 -23.58 -21.09
CA GLY A 4 -30.75 -24.37 -21.11
C GLY A 4 -32.05 -23.57 -21.04
N TYR A 5 -31.98 -22.24 -20.87
CA TYR A 5 -33.16 -21.35 -20.77
C TYR A 5 -33.37 -20.46 -22.02
N LEU A 6 -32.45 -20.49 -22.97
CA LEU A 6 -32.53 -19.65 -24.15
C LEU A 6 -33.23 -20.39 -25.32
N ARG A 7 -34.17 -19.72 -25.97
CA ARG A 7 -34.86 -20.18 -27.16
C ARG A 7 -34.82 -19.15 -28.30
N HIS A 8 -35.10 -19.57 -29.50
CA HIS A 8 -35.32 -18.63 -30.60
C HIS A 8 -36.61 -17.83 -30.38
N LEU A 9 -36.66 -16.65 -30.99
CA LEU A 9 -37.85 -15.80 -31.01
C LEU A 9 -39.00 -16.49 -31.74
N LEU A 10 -40.21 -16.26 -31.26
CA LEU A 10 -41.46 -16.64 -31.97
C LEU A 10 -41.77 -15.58 -33.05
N SER A 11 -42.51 -15.97 -34.08
CA SER A 11 -42.88 -15.04 -35.15
C SER A 11 -43.68 -13.83 -34.65
N GLU A 12 -44.51 -14.02 -33.62
CA GLU A 12 -45.25 -12.94 -32.96
C GLU A 12 -44.31 -11.96 -32.23
N GLU A 13 -43.33 -12.48 -31.53
CA GLU A 13 -42.33 -11.67 -30.82
C GLU A 13 -41.45 -10.85 -31.77
N ILE A 14 -41.13 -11.42 -32.95
CA ILE A 14 -40.40 -10.68 -34.00
C ILE A 14 -41.28 -9.53 -34.53
N ALA A 15 -42.55 -9.78 -34.80
CA ALA A 15 -43.45 -8.73 -35.25
C ALA A 15 -43.62 -7.61 -34.20
N ASP A 16 -43.70 -7.95 -32.93
CA ASP A 16 -43.77 -6.97 -31.85
C ASP A 16 -42.46 -6.15 -31.73
N LEU A 17 -41.29 -6.78 -31.86
CA LEU A 17 -40.00 -6.10 -31.89
C LEU A 17 -39.88 -5.14 -33.09
N GLU A 18 -40.34 -5.56 -34.29
CA GLU A 18 -40.34 -4.70 -35.46
C GLU A 18 -41.30 -3.51 -35.29
N MET A 19 -42.47 -3.70 -34.67
CA MET A 19 -43.38 -2.60 -34.31
C MET A 19 -42.75 -1.63 -33.29
N ASN A 20 -41.89 -2.12 -32.39
CA ASN A 20 -41.12 -1.31 -31.43
C ASN A 20 -39.88 -0.64 -32.05
N GLY A 21 -39.74 -0.70 -33.41
CA GLY A 21 -38.61 -0.09 -34.13
C GLY A 21 -37.32 -0.89 -34.09
N CYS A 22 -37.33 -2.15 -33.68
CA CYS A 22 -36.15 -3.00 -33.69
C CYS A 22 -35.87 -3.58 -35.08
N THR A 23 -34.63 -3.85 -35.39
CA THR A 23 -34.17 -4.48 -36.64
C THR A 23 -33.06 -5.51 -36.32
N ALA A 24 -32.90 -6.50 -37.17
CA ALA A 24 -31.84 -7.48 -37.08
C ALA A 24 -31.28 -7.83 -38.45
N ASP A 25 -29.96 -8.11 -38.52
CA ASP A 25 -29.35 -8.67 -39.73
C ASP A 25 -29.97 -10.06 -40.06
N ASN A 26 -30.16 -10.85 -39.00
CA ASN A 26 -30.85 -12.14 -39.07
C ASN A 26 -31.50 -12.47 -37.71
N TRP A 27 -32.86 -12.52 -37.67
CA TRP A 27 -33.60 -12.84 -36.46
C TRP A 27 -33.34 -14.26 -35.93
N GLU A 28 -32.88 -15.20 -36.74
CA GLU A 28 -32.52 -16.56 -36.30
C GLU A 28 -31.31 -16.58 -35.36
N ASN A 29 -30.46 -15.56 -35.40
CA ASN A 29 -29.29 -15.43 -34.55
C ASN A 29 -29.61 -14.82 -33.16
N ILE A 30 -30.87 -14.42 -32.95
CA ILE A 30 -31.32 -13.81 -31.71
C ILE A 30 -32.00 -14.85 -30.83
N LYS A 31 -31.52 -15.02 -29.63
CA LYS A 31 -32.10 -15.92 -28.62
C LYS A 31 -32.57 -15.13 -27.42
N VAL A 32 -33.65 -15.59 -26.81
CA VAL A 32 -34.25 -14.93 -25.64
C VAL A 32 -34.56 -15.92 -24.54
N ALA A 33 -34.53 -15.44 -23.29
CA ALA A 33 -35.02 -16.20 -22.14
C ALA A 33 -36.57 -16.31 -22.20
N SER A 34 -37.15 -17.23 -21.44
CA SER A 34 -38.61 -17.42 -21.39
C SER A 34 -39.11 -17.20 -19.95
N PRO A 35 -40.18 -16.37 -19.76
CA PRO A 35 -40.94 -15.62 -20.77
C PRO A 35 -40.14 -14.42 -21.33
N PHE A 36 -40.39 -14.05 -22.58
CA PHE A 36 -39.81 -12.84 -23.20
C PHE A 36 -40.91 -11.81 -23.45
N HIS A 37 -40.65 -10.55 -23.13
CA HIS A 37 -41.56 -9.42 -23.26
C HIS A 37 -40.96 -8.36 -24.19
N ALA A 38 -41.39 -8.37 -25.46
CA ALA A 38 -40.89 -7.47 -26.51
C ALA A 38 -41.08 -5.98 -26.18
N GLU A 39 -42.07 -5.62 -25.32
CA GLU A 39 -42.34 -4.24 -24.87
C GLU A 39 -41.19 -3.56 -24.15
N HIS A 40 -40.25 -4.35 -23.62
CA HIS A 40 -39.06 -3.82 -22.94
C HIS A 40 -37.87 -3.59 -23.88
N VAL A 41 -38.02 -3.88 -25.17
CA VAL A 41 -36.95 -3.73 -26.18
C VAL A 41 -37.45 -2.82 -27.33
N CYS A 42 -36.84 -1.62 -27.44
CA CYS A 42 -37.29 -0.59 -28.38
C CYS A 42 -36.12 0.09 -29.08
N ASN A 43 -36.24 0.33 -30.40
CA ASN A 43 -35.22 0.98 -31.21
C ASN A 43 -33.84 0.31 -31.07
N VAL A 44 -33.76 -0.99 -31.23
CA VAL A 44 -32.50 -1.77 -31.11
C VAL A 44 -32.17 -2.40 -32.45
N HIS A 45 -30.93 -2.24 -32.89
CA HIS A 45 -30.40 -2.99 -34.02
C HIS A 45 -29.58 -4.16 -33.53
N PHE A 46 -29.88 -5.37 -33.96
CA PHE A 46 -29.19 -6.60 -33.62
C PHE A 46 -28.34 -7.09 -34.79
N SER A 47 -27.06 -7.37 -34.51
CA SER A 47 -26.11 -7.89 -35.48
C SER A 47 -25.33 -9.06 -34.87
N GLY A 48 -24.94 -10.05 -35.69
CA GLY A 48 -24.27 -11.25 -35.20
C GLY A 48 -25.15 -12.10 -34.28
N SER A 49 -24.58 -12.73 -33.27
CA SER A 49 -25.30 -13.58 -32.31
C SER A 49 -25.63 -12.80 -31.03
N VAL A 50 -26.90 -12.62 -30.72
CA VAL A 50 -27.31 -11.90 -29.51
C VAL A 50 -28.22 -12.78 -28.66
N ALA A 51 -27.96 -12.78 -27.33
CA ALA A 51 -28.80 -13.47 -26.37
C ALA A 51 -29.31 -12.50 -25.30
N LEU A 52 -30.62 -12.50 -25.03
CA LEU A 52 -31.28 -11.61 -24.08
C LEU A 52 -31.86 -12.40 -22.90
N GLY A 53 -31.61 -11.92 -21.69
CA GLY A 53 -32.19 -12.42 -20.45
C GLY A 53 -33.64 -11.95 -20.23
N LEU A 54 -34.13 -12.15 -19.02
CA LEU A 54 -35.41 -11.66 -18.53
C LEU A 54 -35.35 -10.18 -18.16
N PHE A 55 -36.41 -9.43 -18.38
CA PHE A 55 -36.49 -8.02 -17.99
C PHE A 55 -37.73 -7.80 -17.10
N GLU A 56 -37.57 -8.00 -15.78
CA GLU A 56 -38.70 -7.93 -14.83
C GLU A 56 -38.48 -6.87 -13.74
N LYS A 57 -37.27 -6.22 -13.69
CA LYS A 57 -36.86 -5.31 -12.62
C LYS A 57 -37.17 -3.85 -12.94
N GLU A 58 -37.61 -3.12 -11.92
CA GLU A 58 -37.71 -1.67 -11.95
C GLU A 58 -36.53 -1.04 -11.13
N PHE A 59 -35.75 -0.17 -11.76
CA PHE A 59 -34.73 0.63 -11.12
C PHE A 59 -35.31 1.94 -10.60
N THR A 60 -34.98 2.31 -9.38
CA THR A 60 -35.32 3.62 -8.82
C THR A 60 -34.06 4.51 -8.81
N LEU A 61 -34.12 5.59 -9.57
CA LEU A 61 -33.03 6.56 -9.69
C LEU A 61 -33.14 7.67 -8.62
N PRO A 62 -32.08 8.46 -8.40
CA PRO A 62 -32.13 9.65 -7.55
C PRO A 62 -33.31 10.55 -7.95
N GLY A 63 -34.01 11.07 -6.96
CA GLY A 63 -35.23 11.86 -7.18
C GLY A 63 -36.50 11.03 -7.42
N GLY A 64 -36.45 9.69 -7.33
CA GLY A 64 -37.61 8.81 -7.39
C GLY A 64 -38.08 8.45 -8.80
N VAL A 65 -37.29 8.76 -9.83
CA VAL A 65 -37.58 8.36 -11.22
C VAL A 65 -37.42 6.85 -11.34
N LYS A 66 -38.43 6.20 -11.96
CA LYS A 66 -38.47 4.77 -12.17
C LYS A 66 -38.14 4.42 -13.62
N LYS A 67 -37.30 3.43 -13.82
CA LYS A 67 -36.96 2.87 -15.13
C LYS A 67 -37.04 1.35 -15.08
N HIS A 68 -37.75 0.78 -16.02
CA HIS A 68 -37.84 -0.68 -16.17
C HIS A 68 -36.61 -1.22 -16.89
N SER A 69 -36.11 -2.40 -16.47
CA SER A 69 -35.07 -3.14 -17.18
C SER A 69 -35.47 -3.38 -18.65
N GLY A 70 -34.50 -3.61 -19.51
CA GLY A 70 -34.71 -3.77 -20.94
C GLY A 70 -33.69 -3.01 -21.78
N ILE A 71 -33.88 -2.94 -23.08
CA ILE A 71 -32.92 -2.34 -24.00
C ILE A 71 -33.62 -1.29 -24.88
N ARG A 72 -33.04 -0.07 -24.90
CA ARG A 72 -33.62 1.06 -25.66
C ARG A 72 -32.53 1.88 -26.35
N ASN A 73 -32.74 2.20 -27.61
CA ASN A 73 -31.85 3.06 -28.41
C ASN A 73 -30.39 2.52 -28.38
N ALA A 74 -30.17 1.31 -28.91
CA ALA A 74 -28.85 0.66 -28.90
C ALA A 74 -28.60 -0.15 -30.17
N THR A 75 -27.32 -0.34 -30.50
CA THR A 75 -26.88 -1.36 -31.47
C THR A 75 -26.05 -2.40 -30.72
N LEU A 76 -26.40 -3.67 -30.85
CA LEU A 76 -25.75 -4.79 -30.19
C LEU A 76 -25.17 -5.75 -31.22
N HIS A 77 -23.88 -6.08 -31.13
CA HIS A 77 -23.21 -7.03 -32.01
C HIS A 77 -22.49 -8.10 -31.21
N ASP A 78 -22.82 -9.36 -31.42
CA ASP A 78 -22.22 -10.50 -30.71
C ASP A 78 -22.22 -10.32 -29.16
N CYS A 79 -23.41 -10.11 -28.60
CA CYS A 79 -23.59 -9.80 -27.18
C CYS A 79 -24.48 -10.81 -26.46
N LYS A 80 -24.17 -11.02 -25.17
CA LYS A 80 -25.04 -11.75 -24.26
C LYS A 80 -25.41 -10.85 -23.09
N ILE A 81 -26.71 -10.60 -22.91
CA ILE A 81 -27.23 -9.67 -21.90
C ILE A 81 -27.95 -10.47 -20.82
N GLY A 82 -27.55 -10.26 -19.57
CA GLY A 82 -28.07 -10.89 -18.37
C GLY A 82 -29.48 -10.43 -17.98
N ASP A 83 -29.99 -11.09 -16.94
CA ASP A 83 -31.35 -10.83 -16.45
C ASP A 83 -31.44 -9.46 -15.78
N ASN A 84 -32.58 -8.80 -15.89
CA ASN A 84 -32.89 -7.53 -15.24
C ASN A 84 -31.94 -6.37 -15.56
N THR A 85 -31.16 -6.47 -16.63
CA THR A 85 -30.22 -5.43 -17.06
C THR A 85 -30.96 -4.34 -17.84
N LEU A 86 -30.61 -3.08 -17.61
CA LEU A 86 -31.02 -1.94 -18.41
C LEU A 86 -29.86 -1.48 -19.28
N ILE A 87 -30.11 -1.39 -20.61
CA ILE A 87 -29.21 -0.74 -21.57
C ILE A 87 -30.00 0.34 -22.29
N GLU A 88 -29.56 1.60 -22.15
CA GLU A 88 -30.32 2.72 -22.73
C GLU A 88 -29.38 3.80 -23.28
N ASN A 89 -29.70 4.29 -24.49
CA ASN A 89 -28.99 5.37 -25.17
C ASN A 89 -27.49 5.05 -25.36
N VAL A 90 -27.19 3.99 -26.10
CA VAL A 90 -25.85 3.70 -26.60
C VAL A 90 -25.68 4.46 -27.92
N HIS A 91 -24.75 5.43 -27.94
CA HIS A 91 -24.68 6.34 -29.09
C HIS A 91 -24.12 5.69 -30.35
N ASN A 92 -23.22 4.71 -30.22
CA ASN A 92 -22.69 3.95 -31.34
C ASN A 92 -23.13 2.47 -31.24
N TYR A 93 -22.34 1.65 -30.55
CA TYR A 93 -22.64 0.23 -30.39
C TYR A 93 -22.01 -0.40 -29.16
N ILE A 94 -22.52 -1.57 -28.77
CA ILE A 94 -21.86 -2.52 -27.88
C ILE A 94 -21.52 -3.76 -28.70
N SER A 95 -20.26 -4.20 -28.70
CA SER A 95 -19.79 -5.35 -29.46
C SER A 95 -18.88 -6.26 -28.65
N ASN A 96 -19.12 -7.57 -28.80
CA ASN A 96 -18.29 -8.63 -28.19
C ASN A 96 -18.28 -8.56 -26.65
N TYR A 97 -19.44 -8.41 -26.02
CA TYR A 97 -19.57 -8.36 -24.57
C TYR A 97 -20.57 -9.37 -24.00
N PHE A 98 -20.15 -9.98 -22.89
CA PHE A 98 -21.05 -10.65 -21.97
C PHE A 98 -21.35 -9.70 -20.81
N ILE A 99 -22.59 -9.28 -20.67
CA ILE A 99 -23.07 -8.36 -19.64
C ILE A 99 -23.90 -9.15 -18.64
N GLY A 100 -23.55 -9.05 -17.37
CA GLY A 100 -24.18 -9.78 -16.26
C GLY A 100 -25.60 -9.31 -15.93
N ASP A 101 -26.08 -9.83 -14.81
CA ASP A 101 -27.43 -9.57 -14.33
C ASP A 101 -27.49 -8.25 -13.53
N ASP A 102 -28.67 -7.63 -13.48
CA ASP A 102 -28.95 -6.41 -12.70
C ASP A 102 -28.07 -5.20 -13.05
N CYS A 103 -27.48 -5.15 -14.24
CA CYS A 103 -26.63 -4.05 -14.69
C CYS A 103 -27.45 -2.82 -15.10
N PHE A 104 -26.84 -1.64 -14.97
CA PHE A 104 -27.41 -0.37 -15.38
C PHE A 104 -26.43 0.37 -16.30
N ILE A 105 -26.67 0.34 -17.62
CA ILE A 105 -25.82 0.92 -18.65
C ILE A 105 -26.61 2.01 -19.38
N GLN A 106 -26.17 3.26 -19.23
CA GLN A 106 -26.90 4.40 -19.79
C GLN A 106 -25.98 5.48 -20.34
N ASN A 107 -26.34 6.04 -21.50
CA ASN A 107 -25.59 7.14 -22.14
C ASN A 107 -24.12 6.80 -22.35
N VAL A 108 -23.82 5.66 -22.94
CA VAL A 108 -22.46 5.22 -23.27
C VAL A 108 -22.20 5.50 -24.75
N ASN A 109 -21.01 6.05 -25.05
CA ASN A 109 -20.68 6.35 -26.44
C ASN A 109 -20.43 5.05 -27.23
N VAL A 110 -19.48 4.21 -26.80
CA VAL A 110 -19.15 2.94 -27.43
C VAL A 110 -18.51 1.96 -26.46
N MET A 111 -18.87 0.67 -26.57
CA MET A 111 -18.24 -0.42 -25.83
C MET A 111 -17.89 -1.56 -26.79
N TYR A 112 -16.61 -1.98 -26.85
CA TYR A 112 -16.24 -3.08 -27.75
C TYR A 112 -14.95 -3.78 -27.33
N VAL A 113 -14.85 -5.05 -27.73
CA VAL A 113 -13.57 -5.78 -27.72
C VAL A 113 -13.11 -5.92 -29.17
N GLU A 114 -11.88 -5.49 -29.42
CA GLU A 114 -11.23 -5.55 -30.72
C GLU A 114 -10.19 -6.67 -30.73
N GLY A 115 -10.48 -7.72 -31.46
CA GLY A 115 -9.59 -8.86 -31.56
C GLY A 115 -9.41 -9.61 -30.24
N ARG A 116 -8.23 -10.15 -30.01
CA ARG A 116 -7.88 -10.90 -28.81
C ARG A 116 -7.19 -9.99 -27.80
N SER A 117 -7.73 -9.88 -26.59
CA SER A 117 -7.21 -9.00 -25.54
C SER A 117 -6.92 -9.78 -24.26
N SER A 118 -5.86 -9.41 -23.53
CA SER A 118 -5.59 -9.87 -22.18
C SER A 118 -6.17 -8.93 -21.11
N PHE A 119 -6.89 -7.89 -21.55
CA PHE A 119 -7.55 -6.93 -20.65
C PHE A 119 -6.61 -6.31 -19.61
N GLY A 120 -5.45 -5.85 -20.07
CA GLY A 120 -4.43 -5.25 -19.22
C GLY A 120 -3.50 -6.23 -18.50
N ASN A 121 -3.81 -7.53 -18.46
CA ASN A 121 -2.92 -8.52 -17.86
C ASN A 121 -1.67 -8.72 -18.74
N ASN A 122 -0.52 -8.85 -18.09
CA ASN A 122 0.81 -8.94 -18.69
C ASN A 122 1.29 -7.65 -19.42
N VAL A 123 0.66 -6.51 -19.18
CA VAL A 123 1.22 -5.23 -19.57
C VAL A 123 2.47 -4.96 -18.71
N GLU A 124 3.56 -4.64 -19.35
CA GLU A 124 4.81 -4.31 -18.67
C GLU A 124 4.81 -2.86 -18.20
N VAL A 125 5.06 -2.66 -16.91
CA VAL A 125 5.17 -1.35 -16.27
C VAL A 125 6.63 -1.10 -15.90
N SER A 126 7.24 -0.06 -16.48
CA SER A 126 8.63 0.32 -16.19
C SER A 126 8.73 1.09 -14.90
N VAL A 127 9.25 0.48 -13.83
CA VAL A 127 9.40 1.12 -12.52
C VAL A 127 10.86 1.43 -12.21
N LEU A 128 11.11 2.43 -11.36
CA LEU A 128 12.42 2.86 -10.88
C LEU A 128 13.36 3.41 -11.96
N ASN A 129 13.01 3.32 -13.21
CA ASN A 129 13.77 3.89 -14.33
C ASN A 129 12.84 4.12 -15.52
N GLU A 130 12.66 5.37 -15.93
CA GLU A 130 11.83 5.74 -17.09
C GLU A 130 12.30 5.12 -18.42
N THR A 131 13.56 4.72 -18.51
CA THR A 131 14.13 4.10 -19.71
C THR A 131 14.06 2.57 -19.70
N GLY A 132 13.41 1.99 -18.70
CA GLY A 132 13.23 0.54 -18.59
C GLY A 132 14.36 -0.20 -17.88
N GLY A 133 14.26 -1.53 -17.89
CA GLY A 133 15.21 -2.46 -17.26
C GLY A 133 14.70 -3.07 -15.95
N ARG A 134 13.55 -2.63 -15.46
CA ARG A 134 12.87 -3.18 -14.27
C ARG A 134 11.37 -3.34 -14.48
N GLU A 135 10.99 -3.75 -15.68
CA GLU A 135 9.59 -3.95 -16.05
C GLU A 135 8.93 -5.00 -15.16
N VAL A 136 7.77 -4.65 -14.64
CA VAL A 136 6.91 -5.56 -13.89
C VAL A 136 5.66 -5.81 -14.70
N PRO A 137 5.42 -7.04 -15.18
CA PRO A 137 4.16 -7.37 -15.84
C PRO A 137 3.04 -7.34 -14.80
N ILE A 138 2.03 -6.49 -15.02
CA ILE A 138 0.89 -6.39 -14.12
C ILE A 138 -0.14 -7.48 -14.40
N TYR A 139 -0.85 -7.92 -13.38
CA TYR A 139 -1.95 -8.86 -13.49
C TYR A 139 -2.92 -8.71 -12.30
N ASN A 140 -4.10 -9.34 -12.40
CA ASN A 140 -5.19 -9.16 -11.44
C ASN A 140 -4.82 -9.43 -9.97
N GLY A 141 -3.87 -10.32 -9.72
CA GLY A 141 -3.45 -10.75 -8.37
C GLY A 141 -2.10 -10.20 -7.92
N LEU A 142 -1.55 -9.16 -8.56
CA LEU A 142 -0.23 -8.65 -8.24
C LEU A 142 -0.16 -8.06 -6.82
N SER A 143 0.72 -8.60 -5.98
CA SER A 143 1.07 -8.06 -4.67
C SER A 143 2.32 -7.20 -4.71
N ALA A 144 2.46 -6.29 -3.71
CA ALA A 144 3.67 -5.48 -3.55
C ALA A 144 4.92 -6.35 -3.35
N SER A 145 4.80 -7.46 -2.61
CA SER A 145 5.92 -8.36 -2.34
C SER A 145 6.39 -9.10 -3.58
N LEU A 146 5.47 -9.57 -4.43
CA LEU A 146 5.82 -10.20 -5.70
C LEU A 146 6.43 -9.19 -6.67
N ALA A 147 5.83 -8.01 -6.81
CA ALA A 147 6.35 -6.93 -7.62
C ALA A 147 7.75 -6.49 -7.17
N TYR A 148 8.01 -6.46 -5.85
CA TYR A 148 9.32 -6.18 -5.29
C TYR A 148 10.37 -7.18 -5.78
N LEU A 149 10.07 -8.48 -5.76
CA LEU A 149 10.99 -9.50 -6.28
C LEU A 149 11.28 -9.27 -7.78
N ILE A 150 10.24 -9.05 -8.58
CA ILE A 150 10.42 -8.84 -10.02
C ILE A 150 11.25 -7.58 -10.29
N ALA A 151 11.01 -6.48 -9.60
CA ALA A 151 11.70 -5.21 -9.83
C ALA A 151 13.15 -5.22 -9.32
N LEU A 152 13.42 -5.77 -8.12
CA LEU A 152 14.69 -5.58 -7.43
C LEU A 152 15.63 -6.81 -7.46
N TYR A 153 15.14 -8.01 -7.82
CA TYR A 153 15.96 -9.22 -7.88
C TYR A 153 16.47 -9.53 -9.29
N ARG A 154 16.72 -8.51 -10.12
CA ARG A 154 17.27 -8.67 -11.49
C ARG A 154 18.63 -9.38 -11.55
N HIS A 155 19.34 -9.45 -10.44
CA HIS A 155 20.54 -10.25 -10.26
C HIS A 155 20.26 -11.76 -10.14
N ARG A 156 19.00 -12.19 -10.11
CA ARG A 156 18.54 -13.59 -10.12
C ARG A 156 17.74 -13.88 -11.41
N PRO A 157 18.38 -13.97 -12.57
CA PRO A 157 17.67 -14.04 -13.85
C PRO A 157 16.76 -15.27 -13.97
N ALA A 158 17.12 -16.42 -13.38
CA ALA A 158 16.28 -17.61 -13.38
C ALA A 158 14.95 -17.38 -12.64
N LEU A 159 14.98 -16.71 -11.48
CA LEU A 159 13.80 -16.29 -10.75
C LEU A 159 12.91 -15.41 -11.63
N ILE A 160 13.47 -14.35 -12.21
CA ILE A 160 12.71 -13.38 -13.01
C ILE A 160 12.01 -14.06 -14.19
N LEU A 161 12.74 -14.90 -14.94
CA LEU A 161 12.17 -15.64 -16.07
C LEU A 161 10.99 -16.53 -15.64
N ARG A 162 11.09 -17.19 -14.49
CA ARG A 162 10.00 -18.04 -13.98
C ARG A 162 8.80 -17.23 -13.54
N LEU A 163 9.01 -16.14 -12.80
CA LEU A 163 7.91 -15.27 -12.36
C LEU A 163 7.17 -14.64 -13.54
N GLN A 164 7.92 -14.15 -14.53
CA GLN A 164 7.33 -13.60 -15.76
C GLN A 164 6.55 -14.66 -16.55
N ALA A 165 7.09 -15.89 -16.65
CA ALA A 165 6.37 -16.99 -17.30
C ALA A 165 5.06 -17.34 -16.58
N MET A 166 5.05 -17.40 -15.24
CA MET A 166 3.81 -17.66 -14.48
C MET A 166 2.76 -16.56 -14.71
N ILE A 167 3.19 -15.29 -14.78
CA ILE A 167 2.28 -14.18 -15.07
C ILE A 167 1.78 -14.24 -16.52
N ALA A 168 2.64 -14.58 -17.48
CA ALA A 168 2.24 -14.75 -18.86
C ALA A 168 1.22 -15.89 -19.03
N ASP A 169 1.42 -17.01 -18.34
CA ASP A 169 0.47 -18.13 -18.33
C ASP A 169 -0.87 -17.75 -17.69
N PHE A 170 -0.83 -16.92 -16.63
CA PHE A 170 -2.05 -16.35 -16.04
C PHE A 170 -2.79 -15.47 -17.04
N ALA A 171 -2.08 -14.54 -17.67
CA ALA A 171 -2.65 -13.60 -18.64
C ALA A 171 -3.24 -14.33 -19.87
N GLU A 172 -2.58 -15.38 -20.34
CA GLU A 172 -3.11 -16.19 -21.45
C GLU A 172 -4.46 -16.84 -21.11
N ARG A 173 -4.66 -17.29 -19.86
CA ARG A 173 -5.95 -17.82 -19.40
C ARG A 173 -7.03 -16.74 -19.31
N GLN A 174 -6.67 -15.47 -19.13
CA GLN A 174 -7.61 -14.34 -19.13
C GLN A 174 -7.90 -13.81 -20.55
N THR A 175 -7.08 -14.17 -21.52
CA THR A 175 -7.14 -13.63 -22.88
C THR A 175 -8.34 -14.17 -23.64
N GLY A 176 -9.10 -13.27 -24.26
CA GLY A 176 -10.30 -13.62 -25.02
C GLY A 176 -10.69 -12.57 -26.06
N ASN A 177 -11.71 -12.92 -26.86
CA ASN A 177 -12.30 -12.03 -27.88
C ASN A 177 -13.57 -11.34 -27.35
N TYR A 178 -13.99 -11.66 -26.13
CA TYR A 178 -15.19 -11.12 -25.50
C TYR A 178 -14.83 -10.46 -24.17
N GLY A 179 -15.33 -9.27 -23.95
CA GLY A 179 -15.26 -8.58 -22.67
C GLY A 179 -16.33 -9.09 -21.71
N PHE A 180 -16.11 -8.81 -20.43
CA PHE A 180 -16.99 -9.22 -19.36
C PHE A 180 -17.42 -8.01 -18.53
N ILE A 181 -18.71 -7.81 -18.37
CA ILE A 181 -19.29 -6.89 -17.39
C ILE A 181 -20.01 -7.76 -16.37
N GLY A 182 -19.56 -7.71 -15.12
CA GLY A 182 -20.11 -8.50 -14.01
C GLY A 182 -21.54 -8.10 -13.63
N ASN A 183 -22.05 -8.71 -12.57
CA ASN A 183 -23.40 -8.41 -12.09
C ASN A 183 -23.45 -7.11 -11.30
N HIS A 184 -24.60 -6.44 -11.28
CA HIS A 184 -24.86 -5.20 -10.54
C HIS A 184 -23.92 -4.03 -10.93
N VAL A 185 -23.31 -4.07 -12.10
CA VAL A 185 -22.42 -3.01 -12.59
C VAL A 185 -23.24 -1.82 -13.08
N LYS A 186 -22.76 -0.61 -12.80
CA LYS A 186 -23.31 0.64 -13.32
C LYS A 186 -22.30 1.30 -14.25
N ILE A 187 -22.70 1.60 -15.49
CA ILE A 187 -21.90 2.39 -16.44
C ILE A 187 -22.78 3.51 -16.96
N ILE A 188 -22.49 4.73 -16.56
CA ILE A 188 -23.36 5.89 -16.82
C ILE A 188 -22.55 7.02 -17.43
N ASN A 189 -23.08 7.67 -18.47
CA ASN A 189 -22.49 8.84 -19.12
C ASN A 189 -20.98 8.63 -19.46
N THR A 190 -20.64 7.47 -19.99
CA THR A 190 -19.26 7.06 -20.21
C THR A 190 -18.91 7.14 -21.70
N GLY A 191 -17.72 7.61 -22.01
CA GLY A 191 -17.22 7.71 -23.38
C GLY A 191 -16.89 6.35 -23.99
N THR A 192 -15.62 6.02 -24.11
CA THR A 192 -15.16 4.77 -24.73
C THR A 192 -14.79 3.73 -23.68
N VAL A 193 -15.31 2.51 -23.83
CA VAL A 193 -14.89 1.31 -23.11
C VAL A 193 -14.38 0.29 -24.13
N ARG A 194 -13.06 0.12 -24.22
CA ARG A 194 -12.42 -0.78 -25.19
C ARG A 194 -11.58 -1.83 -24.46
N ASN A 195 -11.69 -3.10 -24.88
CA ASN A 195 -10.86 -4.18 -24.35
C ASN A 195 -10.81 -4.18 -22.80
N THR A 196 -11.97 -4.01 -22.15
CA THR A 196 -12.04 -3.84 -20.71
C THR A 196 -12.96 -4.86 -20.07
N VAL A 197 -12.50 -5.50 -19.00
CA VAL A 197 -13.31 -6.34 -18.11
C VAL A 197 -13.64 -5.54 -16.85
N ILE A 198 -14.92 -5.56 -16.46
CA ILE A 198 -15.41 -4.88 -15.26
C ILE A 198 -16.15 -5.90 -14.41
N ALA A 199 -15.62 -6.22 -13.23
CA ALA A 199 -16.20 -7.20 -12.32
C ALA A 199 -17.40 -6.63 -11.54
N ASP A 200 -18.05 -7.49 -10.77
CA ASP A 200 -19.31 -7.24 -10.08
C ASP A 200 -19.33 -5.96 -9.22
N TYR A 201 -20.46 -5.29 -9.14
CA TYR A 201 -20.72 -4.12 -8.29
C TYR A 201 -19.87 -2.87 -8.58
N ALA A 202 -19.10 -2.85 -9.65
CA ALA A 202 -18.37 -1.64 -10.05
C ALA A 202 -19.33 -0.53 -10.50
N THR A 203 -18.92 0.71 -10.24
CA THR A 203 -19.58 1.90 -10.78
C THR A 203 -18.60 2.69 -11.64
N VAL A 204 -18.96 2.93 -12.90
CA VAL A 204 -18.23 3.78 -13.85
C VAL A 204 -19.17 4.91 -14.25
N GLU A 205 -18.82 6.14 -13.87
CA GLU A 205 -19.71 7.28 -14.04
C GLU A 205 -18.96 8.49 -14.60
N ASN A 206 -19.51 9.07 -15.67
CA ASN A 206 -18.93 10.23 -16.36
C ASN A 206 -17.45 10.03 -16.80
N CYS A 207 -17.02 8.79 -17.00
CA CYS A 207 -15.67 8.45 -17.40
C CYS A 207 -15.43 8.77 -18.88
N THR A 208 -14.25 9.29 -19.22
CA THR A 208 -13.91 9.63 -20.61
C THR A 208 -13.49 8.40 -21.41
N ARG A 209 -12.56 7.59 -20.88
CA ARG A 209 -12.05 6.41 -21.58
C ARG A 209 -11.48 5.35 -20.63
N LEU A 210 -11.88 4.11 -20.84
CA LEU A 210 -11.25 2.91 -20.33
C LEU A 210 -10.75 2.09 -21.52
N ASP A 211 -9.46 1.77 -21.54
CA ASP A 211 -8.83 1.10 -22.65
C ASP A 211 -7.83 0.04 -22.18
N ASN A 212 -8.01 -1.19 -22.64
CA ASN A 212 -7.16 -2.34 -22.31
C ASN A 212 -6.91 -2.50 -20.79
N GLY A 213 -7.95 -2.89 -20.05
CA GLY A 213 -7.82 -3.00 -18.60
C GLY A 213 -8.81 -3.93 -17.93
N THR A 214 -8.53 -4.19 -16.65
CA THR A 214 -9.41 -4.93 -15.76
C THR A 214 -9.74 -4.12 -14.52
N VAL A 215 -11.02 -4.10 -14.17
CA VAL A 215 -11.57 -3.53 -12.94
C VAL A 215 -11.99 -4.69 -12.04
N ASN A 216 -11.17 -5.03 -11.05
CA ASN A 216 -11.46 -6.08 -10.06
C ASN A 216 -12.33 -5.50 -8.95
N SER A 217 -13.61 -5.78 -8.97
CA SER A 217 -14.60 -5.26 -8.04
C SER A 217 -15.45 -6.39 -7.47
N ASN A 218 -16.02 -6.20 -6.30
CA ASN A 218 -16.97 -7.14 -5.69
C ASN A 218 -17.88 -6.43 -4.69
N ALA A 219 -18.88 -7.15 -4.17
CA ALA A 219 -19.88 -6.59 -3.26
C ALA A 219 -19.30 -6.00 -1.96
N ASN A 220 -18.21 -6.58 -1.44
CA ASN A 220 -17.59 -6.14 -0.19
C ASN A 220 -16.67 -4.92 -0.40
N ALA A 221 -16.10 -4.82 -1.59
CA ALA A 221 -15.13 -3.80 -1.95
C ALA A 221 -15.37 -3.29 -3.39
N PRO A 222 -16.47 -2.58 -3.63
CA PRO A 222 -16.81 -2.07 -4.94
C PRO A 222 -15.80 -1.01 -5.41
N VAL A 223 -15.50 -1.02 -6.71
CA VAL A 223 -14.65 -0.01 -7.36
C VAL A 223 -15.52 1.13 -7.87
N TYR A 224 -15.03 2.35 -7.69
CA TYR A 224 -15.62 3.55 -8.28
C TYR A 224 -14.66 4.23 -9.25
N ILE A 225 -15.12 4.42 -10.50
CA ILE A 225 -14.42 5.20 -11.53
C ILE A 225 -15.32 6.37 -11.90
N GLY A 226 -14.83 7.59 -11.61
CA GLY A 226 -15.65 8.81 -11.68
C GLY A 226 -15.31 9.76 -12.83
N ASP A 227 -15.64 11.01 -12.62
CA ASP A 227 -15.66 12.07 -13.62
C ASP A 227 -14.35 12.21 -14.40
N SER A 228 -14.46 12.23 -15.74
CA SER A 228 -13.41 12.57 -16.69
C SER A 228 -12.14 11.70 -16.62
N VAL A 229 -12.20 10.53 -16.01
CA VAL A 229 -11.07 9.60 -15.91
C VAL A 229 -10.65 9.11 -17.31
N ILE A 230 -9.33 9.00 -17.52
CA ILE A 230 -8.70 8.33 -18.65
C ILE A 230 -7.79 7.24 -18.09
N ALA A 231 -8.09 6.00 -18.40
CA ALA A 231 -7.28 4.84 -18.02
C ALA A 231 -6.92 4.01 -19.26
N GLU A 232 -5.63 3.66 -19.38
CA GLU A 232 -5.10 2.89 -20.51
C GLU A 232 -4.04 1.90 -20.00
N ASP A 233 -4.11 0.64 -20.46
CA ASP A 233 -3.19 -0.42 -20.03
C ASP A 233 -3.14 -0.58 -18.50
N PHE A 234 -4.24 -0.93 -17.89
CA PHE A 234 -4.40 -0.82 -16.44
C PHE A 234 -5.00 -2.06 -15.78
N ILE A 235 -4.68 -2.20 -14.49
CA ILE A 235 -5.43 -3.03 -13.54
C ILE A 235 -5.86 -2.14 -12.37
N ILE A 236 -7.16 -2.15 -12.03
CA ILE A 236 -7.71 -1.46 -10.85
C ILE A 236 -8.29 -2.52 -9.92
N SER A 237 -7.77 -2.58 -8.69
CA SER A 237 -8.14 -3.59 -7.69
C SER A 237 -9.30 -3.13 -6.80
N SER A 238 -9.89 -4.08 -6.09
CA SER A 238 -11.09 -3.93 -5.28
C SER A 238 -11.01 -2.78 -4.25
N GLY A 239 -12.12 -2.08 -4.11
CA GLY A 239 -12.26 -0.93 -3.21
C GLY A 239 -11.51 0.33 -3.63
N ALA A 240 -10.88 0.33 -4.80
CA ALA A 240 -10.20 1.52 -5.32
C ALA A 240 -11.19 2.58 -5.81
N VAL A 241 -10.78 3.84 -5.69
CA VAL A 241 -11.47 5.02 -6.22
C VAL A 241 -10.54 5.74 -7.17
N VAL A 242 -10.93 5.87 -8.44
CA VAL A 242 -10.24 6.64 -9.46
C VAL A 242 -11.21 7.66 -10.02
N ALA A 243 -10.98 8.95 -9.79
CA ALA A 243 -11.99 9.96 -10.10
C ALA A 243 -11.39 11.34 -10.40
N ASP A 244 -12.24 12.32 -10.65
CA ASP A 244 -11.92 13.74 -10.74
C ASP A 244 -10.80 14.03 -11.77
N ALA A 245 -10.99 13.55 -12.99
CA ALA A 245 -10.07 13.72 -14.11
C ALA A 245 -8.66 13.12 -13.91
N ALA A 246 -8.55 12.07 -13.09
CA ALA A 246 -7.30 11.31 -12.98
C ALA A 246 -6.93 10.65 -14.31
N LYS A 247 -5.63 10.60 -14.61
CA LYS A 247 -5.07 9.92 -15.79
C LYS A 247 -4.11 8.84 -15.33
N ILE A 248 -4.35 7.61 -15.76
CA ILE A 248 -3.50 6.46 -15.45
C ILE A 248 -3.17 5.71 -16.75
N ILE A 249 -1.88 5.57 -17.04
CA ILE A 249 -1.39 4.92 -18.25
C ILE A 249 -0.31 3.92 -17.88
N ARG A 250 -0.49 2.67 -18.25
CA ARG A 250 0.37 1.55 -17.82
C ARG A 250 0.57 1.54 -16.30
N CYS A 251 -0.54 1.35 -15.58
CA CYS A 251 -0.55 1.42 -14.12
C CYS A 251 -1.26 0.23 -13.48
N PHE A 252 -0.77 -0.16 -12.31
CA PHE A 252 -1.48 -1.01 -11.38
C PHE A 252 -1.99 -0.17 -10.20
N ILE A 253 -3.30 -0.21 -9.95
CA ILE A 253 -3.95 0.48 -8.84
C ILE A 253 -4.45 -0.58 -7.85
N GLY A 254 -3.76 -0.68 -6.72
CA GLY A 254 -4.00 -1.67 -5.68
C GLY A 254 -5.29 -1.45 -4.88
N GLN A 255 -5.54 -2.38 -3.96
CA GLN A 255 -6.76 -2.39 -3.16
C GLN A 255 -6.91 -1.14 -2.29
N ALA A 256 -8.12 -0.57 -2.28
CA ALA A 256 -8.49 0.61 -1.50
C ALA A 256 -7.61 1.86 -1.77
N CYS A 257 -7.01 1.95 -2.95
CA CYS A 257 -6.31 3.15 -3.40
C CYS A 257 -7.28 4.28 -3.75
N HIS A 258 -6.84 5.52 -3.55
CA HIS A 258 -7.55 6.72 -4.00
C HIS A 258 -6.64 7.51 -4.97
N VAL A 259 -7.08 7.67 -6.21
CA VAL A 259 -6.37 8.43 -7.25
C VAL A 259 -7.35 9.46 -7.83
N THR A 260 -7.22 10.71 -7.40
CA THR A 260 -8.25 11.72 -7.65
C THR A 260 -7.66 13.10 -7.92
N HIS A 261 -8.53 14.11 -8.14
CA HIS A 261 -8.17 15.53 -8.24
C HIS A 261 -7.10 15.83 -9.32
N ASN A 262 -7.31 15.35 -10.55
CA ASN A 262 -6.42 15.54 -11.69
C ASN A 262 -5.02 14.89 -11.54
N PHE A 263 -4.87 13.90 -10.66
CA PHE A 263 -3.59 13.19 -10.54
C PHE A 263 -3.22 12.49 -11.86
N SER A 264 -1.95 12.55 -12.23
CA SER A 264 -1.42 11.88 -13.42
C SER A 264 -0.39 10.82 -13.03
N ALA A 265 -0.63 9.57 -13.41
CA ALA A 265 0.31 8.47 -13.22
C ALA A 265 0.66 7.79 -14.55
N HIS A 266 1.94 7.53 -14.75
CA HIS A 266 2.46 6.86 -15.93
C HIS A 266 3.50 5.82 -15.51
N ASP A 267 3.44 4.60 -16.07
CA ASP A 267 4.34 3.50 -15.72
C ASP A 267 4.52 3.28 -14.21
N SER A 268 3.43 3.21 -13.47
CA SER A 268 3.47 3.25 -12.02
C SER A 268 2.68 2.12 -11.35
N LEU A 269 3.25 1.59 -10.28
CA LEU A 269 2.59 0.62 -9.41
C LEU A 269 2.18 1.30 -8.10
N LEU A 270 0.90 1.31 -7.79
CA LEU A 270 0.34 1.87 -6.57
C LEU A 270 -0.33 0.74 -5.78
N PHE A 271 0.27 0.31 -4.68
CA PHE A 271 -0.25 -0.78 -3.86
C PHE A 271 -1.22 -0.30 -2.77
N SER A 272 -1.72 -1.23 -1.98
CA SER A 272 -2.88 -1.02 -1.11
C SER A 272 -2.85 0.26 -0.26
N ASN A 273 -4.00 0.92 -0.15
CA ASN A 273 -4.21 2.13 0.65
C ASN A 273 -3.35 3.33 0.24
N CYS A 274 -2.83 3.37 -0.98
CA CYS A 274 -2.19 4.56 -1.51
C CYS A 274 -3.21 5.68 -1.75
N ALA A 275 -2.78 6.93 -1.53
CA ALA A 275 -3.61 8.11 -1.80
C ALA A 275 -2.81 9.15 -2.60
N PHE A 276 -3.27 9.40 -3.82
CA PHE A 276 -2.63 10.30 -4.77
C PHE A 276 -3.64 11.32 -5.28
N GLU A 277 -3.33 12.58 -5.06
CA GLU A 277 -4.17 13.70 -5.48
C GLU A 277 -3.31 14.82 -6.08
N ASN A 278 -3.81 15.48 -7.10
CA ASN A 278 -3.28 16.72 -7.66
C ASN A 278 -1.86 16.70 -8.26
N GLY A 279 -1.05 15.72 -8.01
CA GLY A 279 0.36 15.66 -8.39
C GLY A 279 0.61 14.82 -9.63
N GLU A 280 1.88 14.44 -9.80
CA GLU A 280 2.33 13.58 -10.89
C GLU A 280 3.20 12.44 -10.36
N ALA A 281 3.07 11.28 -10.96
CA ALA A 281 3.95 10.14 -10.75
C ALA A 281 4.40 9.54 -12.08
N CYS A 282 5.69 9.21 -12.16
CA CYS A 282 6.25 8.54 -13.32
C CYS A 282 7.27 7.47 -12.88
N ALA A 283 7.13 6.27 -13.41
CA ALA A 283 8.02 5.14 -13.12
C ALA A 283 8.20 4.86 -11.62
N ILE A 284 7.15 4.99 -10.81
CA ILE A 284 7.24 4.77 -9.36
C ILE A 284 6.77 3.38 -8.95
N PHE A 285 7.39 2.89 -7.90
CA PHE A 285 6.92 1.77 -7.10
C PHE A 285 6.39 2.31 -5.77
N ALA A 286 5.11 2.58 -5.70
CA ALA A 286 4.46 3.05 -4.48
C ALA A 286 3.90 1.85 -3.69
N GLY A 287 4.67 1.35 -2.74
CA GLY A 287 4.22 0.36 -1.78
C GLY A 287 3.09 0.88 -0.89
N PRO A 288 2.47 0.01 -0.07
CA PRO A 288 1.28 0.34 0.70
C PRO A 288 1.39 1.64 1.51
N PHE A 289 0.28 2.36 1.63
CA PHE A 289 0.18 3.62 2.38
C PHE A 289 1.09 4.75 1.90
N THR A 290 1.51 4.74 0.64
CA THR A 290 2.20 5.89 0.03
C THR A 290 1.18 6.99 -0.27
N VAL A 291 1.46 8.22 0.19
CA VAL A 291 0.56 9.37 0.10
C VAL A 291 1.24 10.57 -0.52
N SER A 292 0.63 11.16 -1.57
CA SER A 292 1.02 12.42 -2.19
C SER A 292 -0.24 13.18 -2.63
N MET A 293 -0.54 14.30 -1.96
CA MET A 293 -1.84 14.99 -2.11
C MET A 293 -1.73 16.43 -2.64
N HIS A 294 -0.53 16.88 -3.01
CA HIS A 294 -0.31 18.30 -3.33
C HIS A 294 0.05 18.52 -4.79
N LYS A 295 -0.50 19.59 -5.42
CA LYS A 295 -0.35 19.92 -6.84
C LYS A 295 1.10 20.06 -7.33
N SER A 296 1.99 20.51 -6.47
CA SER A 296 3.40 20.73 -6.79
C SER A 296 4.30 19.52 -6.52
N SER A 297 3.73 18.36 -6.24
CA SER A 297 4.51 17.15 -5.96
C SER A 297 4.75 16.35 -7.23
N LEU A 298 6.01 15.97 -7.45
CA LEU A 298 6.45 15.05 -8.51
C LEU A 298 7.20 13.90 -7.88
N LEU A 299 6.65 12.70 -7.98
CA LEU A 299 7.33 11.47 -7.60
C LEU A 299 7.78 10.75 -8.87
N ILE A 300 9.09 10.55 -9.03
CA ILE A 300 9.66 9.96 -10.23
C ILE A 300 10.71 8.90 -9.90
N ALA A 301 10.64 7.76 -10.56
CA ALA A 301 11.64 6.70 -10.53
C ALA A 301 12.07 6.26 -9.12
N GLY A 302 11.17 6.33 -8.17
CA GLY A 302 11.40 6.00 -6.77
C GLY A 302 10.58 4.82 -6.29
N MET A 303 11.12 4.10 -5.32
CA MET A 303 10.40 3.12 -4.53
C MET A 303 10.07 3.70 -3.16
N TYR A 304 8.84 3.51 -2.74
CA TYR A 304 8.31 4.02 -1.48
C TYR A 304 7.46 2.96 -0.78
N SER A 305 7.28 3.09 0.53
CA SER A 305 6.20 2.46 1.29
C SER A 305 5.90 3.29 2.53
N PHE A 306 4.65 3.42 2.91
CA PHE A 306 4.21 4.26 4.04
C PHE A 306 4.76 5.70 3.97
N LEU A 307 5.08 6.18 2.78
CA LEU A 307 5.58 7.54 2.56
C LEU A 307 4.47 8.57 2.76
N ASN A 308 4.80 9.70 3.37
CA ASN A 308 3.99 10.90 3.28
C ASN A 308 4.80 12.02 2.61
N ALA A 309 4.49 12.30 1.35
CA ALA A 309 5.13 13.36 0.58
C ALA A 309 4.55 14.73 0.95
N GLY A 310 5.43 15.65 1.40
CA GLY A 310 5.07 17.04 1.66
C GLY A 310 4.80 17.82 0.36
N SER A 311 4.16 18.97 0.48
CA SER A 311 3.89 19.87 -0.63
C SER A 311 5.19 20.28 -1.34
N GLY A 312 5.23 20.18 -2.67
CA GLY A 312 6.44 20.51 -3.44
C GLY A 312 7.55 19.48 -3.37
N SER A 313 7.28 18.28 -2.81
CA SER A 313 8.24 17.19 -2.89
C SER A 313 8.57 16.86 -4.34
N ASN A 314 9.86 16.83 -4.65
CA ASN A 314 10.35 16.63 -5.99
C ASN A 314 11.58 15.71 -5.99
N GLN A 315 11.79 15.02 -7.11
CA GLN A 315 12.95 14.14 -7.29
C GLN A 315 13.54 14.41 -8.68
N SER A 316 14.82 14.10 -8.83
CA SER A 316 15.47 14.39 -10.09
C SER A 316 15.22 13.30 -11.14
N ASN A 317 15.00 13.74 -12.36
CA ASN A 317 15.19 12.92 -13.54
C ASN A 317 16.30 13.48 -14.43
N HIS A 318 17.41 13.89 -13.83
CA HIS A 318 18.54 14.44 -14.54
C HIS A 318 19.12 13.47 -15.55
N MET A 319 19.47 14.01 -16.70
CA MET A 319 20.17 13.28 -17.75
C MET A 319 21.64 13.09 -17.39
N TYR A 320 22.06 11.83 -17.34
CA TYR A 320 23.47 11.46 -17.33
C TYR A 320 24.00 11.31 -18.75
N LYS A 321 25.32 11.21 -18.92
CA LYS A 321 25.96 11.13 -20.25
C LYS A 321 25.45 10.00 -21.13
N LEU A 322 25.01 8.89 -20.53
CA LEU A 322 24.49 7.72 -21.22
C LEU A 322 22.97 7.56 -21.12
N GLY A 323 22.25 8.60 -20.75
CA GLY A 323 20.80 8.62 -20.54
C GLY A 323 20.41 8.77 -19.08
N PRO A 324 19.10 8.86 -18.77
CA PRO A 324 18.64 9.00 -17.41
C PRO A 324 18.94 7.73 -16.60
N ILE A 325 19.58 7.89 -15.45
CA ILE A 325 19.80 6.84 -14.48
C ILE A 325 19.11 7.30 -13.19
N HIS A 326 17.91 6.79 -12.99
CA HIS A 326 17.11 7.10 -11.82
C HIS A 326 16.94 5.84 -11.02
N GLN A 327 17.21 5.90 -9.76
CA GLN A 327 16.84 4.87 -8.81
C GLN A 327 16.88 5.48 -7.44
N GLY A 328 15.71 5.74 -6.88
CA GLY A 328 15.61 6.18 -5.49
C GLY A 328 14.87 5.18 -4.65
N ILE A 329 15.33 4.98 -3.43
CA ILE A 329 14.61 4.19 -2.44
C ILE A 329 14.40 5.05 -1.21
N VAL A 330 13.15 5.29 -0.87
CA VAL A 330 12.76 5.90 0.40
C VAL A 330 12.07 4.82 1.22
N GLU A 331 12.79 4.28 2.18
CA GLU A 331 12.31 3.14 2.97
C GLU A 331 11.09 3.50 3.81
N ARG A 332 10.39 2.48 4.28
CA ARG A 332 9.10 2.54 4.95
C ARG A 332 8.96 3.66 5.98
N GLY A 333 7.81 4.30 6.00
CA GLY A 333 7.43 5.27 7.03
C GLY A 333 8.15 6.61 7.00
N SER A 334 8.98 6.84 5.97
CA SER A 334 9.69 8.11 5.80
C SER A 334 8.73 9.22 5.31
N LYS A 335 9.15 10.46 5.48
CA LYS A 335 8.39 11.64 5.08
C LYS A 335 9.30 12.67 4.42
N THR A 336 8.71 13.49 3.56
CA THR A 336 9.34 14.73 3.09
C THR A 336 8.59 15.93 3.64
N THR A 337 9.30 17.00 3.94
CA THR A 337 8.68 18.29 4.27
C THR A 337 8.30 19.04 2.99
N SER A 338 7.68 20.20 3.13
CA SER A 338 7.40 21.05 1.98
C SER A 338 8.69 21.44 1.26
N ASP A 339 8.63 21.49 -0.09
CA ASP A 339 9.74 21.84 -0.98
C ASP A 339 11.00 20.97 -0.85
N SER A 340 10.83 19.71 -0.40
CA SER A 340 11.95 18.77 -0.33
C SER A 340 12.31 18.25 -1.71
N TYR A 341 13.62 18.19 -1.99
CA TYR A 341 14.18 17.65 -3.21
C TYR A 341 15.23 16.57 -2.90
N ILE A 342 15.18 15.46 -3.61
CA ILE A 342 16.15 14.36 -3.47
C ILE A 342 16.75 14.06 -4.84
N LEU A 343 18.07 14.23 -4.95
CA LEU A 343 18.82 13.85 -6.15
C LEU A 343 19.02 12.34 -6.20
N TRP A 344 18.46 11.69 -7.21
CA TRP A 344 18.71 10.28 -7.47
C TRP A 344 20.08 10.02 -8.14
N PRO A 345 20.73 8.87 -7.93
CA PRO A 345 20.34 7.81 -6.98
C PRO A 345 20.59 8.20 -5.51
N ALA A 346 19.65 7.84 -4.65
CA ALA A 346 19.79 8.01 -3.20
C ALA A 346 18.98 6.91 -2.47
N ARG A 347 19.37 6.63 -1.22
CA ARG A 347 18.63 5.71 -0.36
C ARG A 347 18.40 6.34 1.00
N VAL A 348 17.14 6.53 1.38
CA VAL A 348 16.73 7.13 2.65
C VAL A 348 16.28 6.02 3.59
N GLY A 349 16.89 5.94 4.78
CA GLY A 349 16.59 4.93 5.78
C GLY A 349 15.17 5.03 6.34
N ALA A 350 14.66 3.90 6.84
CA ALA A 350 13.29 3.78 7.33
C ALA A 350 12.92 4.83 8.39
N PHE A 351 11.68 5.30 8.36
CA PHE A 351 11.12 6.29 9.30
C PHE A 351 11.91 7.60 9.39
N SER A 352 12.57 8.00 8.31
CA SER A 352 13.33 9.25 8.25
C SER A 352 12.47 10.43 7.80
N LEU A 353 12.90 11.64 8.13
CA LEU A 353 12.32 12.89 7.68
C LEU A 353 13.32 13.66 6.83
N VAL A 354 12.95 13.95 5.58
CA VAL A 354 13.79 14.72 4.64
C VAL A 354 13.32 16.17 4.64
N MET A 355 14.23 17.10 4.90
CA MET A 355 13.97 18.53 5.00
C MET A 355 14.94 19.32 4.12
N GLY A 356 14.40 20.09 3.16
CA GLY A 356 15.19 20.90 2.23
C GLY A 356 15.62 20.13 0.98
N ARG A 357 16.59 20.67 0.26
CA ARG A 357 17.02 20.20 -1.07
C ARG A 357 18.36 19.49 -1.00
N HIS A 358 18.37 18.21 -1.29
CA HIS A 358 19.57 17.35 -1.21
C HIS A 358 20.14 17.10 -2.60
N HIS A 359 21.31 17.69 -2.88
CA HIS A 359 22.00 17.61 -4.17
C HIS A 359 23.14 16.57 -4.20
N HIS A 360 23.23 15.71 -3.20
CA HIS A 360 24.22 14.64 -3.11
C HIS A 360 23.55 13.26 -3.09
N HIS A 361 24.22 12.28 -3.71
CA HIS A 361 23.80 10.88 -3.72
C HIS A 361 24.06 10.24 -2.35
N SER A 362 23.13 10.34 -1.43
CA SER A 362 23.27 9.85 -0.06
C SER A 362 22.68 8.47 0.10
N ASP A 363 23.37 7.59 0.85
CA ASP A 363 22.80 6.34 1.34
C ASP A 363 22.75 6.35 2.88
N THR A 364 21.55 6.48 3.43
CA THR A 364 21.30 6.49 4.87
C THR A 364 20.51 5.26 5.33
N SER A 365 20.48 4.21 4.53
CA SER A 365 19.69 3.00 4.79
C SER A 365 20.02 2.28 6.10
N ASP A 366 21.28 2.37 6.57
CA ASP A 366 21.70 1.82 7.86
C ASP A 366 21.46 2.78 9.05
N MET A 367 20.89 3.98 8.81
CA MET A 367 20.58 4.99 9.82
C MET A 367 19.07 5.28 9.88
N PRO A 368 18.23 4.32 10.32
CA PRO A 368 16.78 4.54 10.37
C PRO A 368 16.41 5.62 11.40
N PHE A 369 15.19 6.15 11.31
CA PHE A 369 14.66 7.19 12.21
C PHE A 369 15.50 8.48 12.21
N SER A 370 16.08 8.85 11.08
CA SER A 370 16.95 10.01 10.96
C SER A 370 16.22 11.25 10.44
N TYR A 371 16.80 12.42 10.71
CA TYR A 371 16.51 13.62 9.92
C TYR A 371 17.64 13.83 8.90
N LEU A 372 17.26 14.10 7.67
CA LEU A 372 18.14 14.64 6.63
C LEU A 372 17.81 16.13 6.52
N ILE A 373 18.77 16.98 6.84
CA ILE A 373 18.58 18.44 6.88
C ILE A 373 19.55 19.07 5.88
N GLU A 374 19.01 19.80 4.90
CA GLU A 374 19.84 20.63 4.04
C GLU A 374 20.28 21.89 4.80
N LYS A 375 21.55 22.17 4.74
CA LYS A 375 22.15 23.40 5.24
C LYS A 375 23.40 23.73 4.44
N ASP A 376 23.45 24.93 3.85
CA ASP A 376 24.59 25.45 3.09
C ASP A 376 24.98 24.49 1.92
N ASP A 377 23.98 24.01 1.16
CA ASP A 377 24.08 23.02 0.07
C ASP A 377 24.62 21.64 0.49
N GLU A 378 24.72 21.37 1.80
CA GLU A 378 25.20 20.11 2.33
C GLU A 378 24.09 19.33 3.03
N THR A 379 24.15 18.01 2.97
CA THR A 379 23.23 17.12 3.69
C THR A 379 23.76 16.80 5.07
N TYR A 380 23.08 17.28 6.11
CA TYR A 380 23.32 16.89 7.49
C TYR A 380 22.39 15.74 7.89
N LEU A 381 22.99 14.67 8.40
CA LEU A 381 22.28 13.54 8.97
C LEU A 381 22.22 13.66 10.50
N VAL A 382 21.02 13.51 11.06
CA VAL A 382 20.80 13.45 12.51
C VAL A 382 20.20 12.08 12.84
N PRO A 383 21.06 11.06 13.09
CA PRO A 383 20.60 9.68 13.22
C PRO A 383 19.71 9.48 14.44
N GLY A 384 18.70 8.64 14.33
CA GLY A 384 17.84 8.21 15.43
C GLY A 384 16.89 9.27 16.00
N VAL A 385 17.01 10.53 15.60
CA VAL A 385 16.27 11.65 16.22
C VAL A 385 14.75 11.53 16.08
N ASN A 386 14.29 10.85 15.05
CA ASN A 386 12.86 10.66 14.78
C ASN A 386 12.19 9.64 15.73
N LEU A 387 12.96 8.87 16.50
CA LEU A 387 12.47 8.00 17.58
C LEU A 387 11.74 8.77 18.69
N ARG A 388 12.07 10.05 18.87
CA ARG A 388 11.44 10.95 19.86
C ARG A 388 10.39 11.89 19.26
N SER A 389 9.99 11.68 18.00
CA SER A 389 9.02 12.54 17.31
C SER A 389 7.58 12.03 17.50
N VAL A 390 6.73 12.89 18.03
CA VAL A 390 5.28 12.64 18.13
C VAL A 390 4.68 12.27 16.77
N GLY A 391 5.09 12.98 15.71
CA GLY A 391 4.58 12.76 14.37
C GLY A 391 4.78 11.34 13.85
N THR A 392 5.95 10.75 14.08
CA THR A 392 6.27 9.38 13.64
C THR A 392 5.46 8.33 14.40
N ILE A 393 5.40 8.44 15.73
CA ILE A 393 4.62 7.50 16.56
C ILE A 393 3.13 7.58 16.23
N ARG A 394 2.58 8.80 16.15
CA ARG A 394 1.18 9.04 15.81
C ARG A 394 0.80 8.43 14.45
N ASP A 395 1.64 8.57 13.45
CA ASP A 395 1.32 8.07 12.11
C ASP A 395 1.40 6.54 12.05
N ALA A 396 2.40 5.93 12.70
CA ALA A 396 2.48 4.48 12.82
C ALA A 396 1.23 3.88 13.51
N GLN A 397 0.71 4.54 14.54
CA GLN A 397 -0.52 4.14 15.23
C GLN A 397 -1.80 4.29 14.38
N LYS A 398 -1.76 5.15 13.34
CA LYS A 398 -2.91 5.40 12.46
C LYS A 398 -3.02 4.39 11.32
N TRP A 399 -1.92 3.83 10.81
CA TRP A 399 -1.97 2.96 9.63
C TRP A 399 -2.92 1.76 9.78
N PRO A 400 -2.90 0.97 10.88
CA PRO A 400 -3.86 -0.13 11.03
C PRO A 400 -5.32 0.34 11.00
N LYS A 401 -5.59 1.53 11.55
CA LYS A 401 -6.94 2.13 11.58
C LYS A 401 -7.36 2.73 10.23
N ARG A 402 -6.41 2.96 9.35
CA ARG A 402 -6.60 3.52 8.00
C ARG A 402 -6.55 2.46 6.92
N ASP A 403 -6.38 1.19 7.26
CA ASP A 403 -6.55 0.10 6.30
C ASP A 403 -8.02 0.02 5.90
N LYS A 404 -8.32 0.45 4.68
CA LYS A 404 -9.67 0.53 4.12
C LYS A 404 -10.05 -0.69 3.29
N ARG A 405 -9.17 -1.67 3.20
CA ARG A 405 -9.45 -2.90 2.46
C ARG A 405 -10.54 -3.70 3.13
N THR A 406 -11.67 -3.86 2.45
CA THR A 406 -12.81 -4.66 2.88
C THR A 406 -12.94 -5.97 2.13
N ASP A 407 -12.15 -6.18 1.08
CA ASP A 407 -12.07 -7.44 0.36
C ASP A 407 -11.58 -8.56 1.29
N GLN A 408 -12.20 -9.73 1.17
CA GLN A 408 -11.79 -10.91 1.92
C GLN A 408 -10.42 -11.44 1.45
N GLN A 409 -10.15 -11.35 0.15
CA GLN A 409 -8.85 -11.67 -0.41
C GLN A 409 -7.96 -10.42 -0.38
N ARG A 410 -6.99 -10.42 0.52
CA ARG A 410 -6.00 -9.35 0.60
C ARG A 410 -4.78 -9.70 -0.23
N LEU A 411 -4.45 -8.82 -1.19
CA LEU A 411 -3.28 -9.01 -2.05
C LEU A 411 -1.98 -8.68 -1.31
N ASP A 412 -1.95 -7.56 -0.60
CA ASP A 412 -0.75 -7.16 0.13
C ASP A 412 -0.78 -7.62 1.58
N MET A 413 0.25 -8.35 2.00
CA MET A 413 0.52 -8.67 3.40
C MET A 413 1.30 -7.54 4.03
N ILE A 414 0.76 -6.92 5.10
CA ILE A 414 1.28 -5.66 5.64
C ILE A 414 1.59 -5.78 7.12
N ASN A 415 2.86 -5.60 7.50
CA ASN A 415 3.30 -5.43 8.88
C ASN A 415 3.35 -3.93 9.23
N TYR A 416 2.68 -3.53 10.30
CA TYR A 416 2.59 -2.13 10.76
C TYR A 416 3.62 -1.77 11.82
N ASN A 417 4.51 -2.70 12.16
CA ASN A 417 5.49 -2.57 13.23
C ASN A 417 6.45 -1.41 12.99
N LEU A 418 6.51 -0.47 13.95
CA LEU A 418 7.48 0.62 13.94
C LEU A 418 8.87 0.09 14.29
N LEU A 419 8.96 -0.65 15.40
CA LEU A 419 10.13 -1.42 15.77
C LEU A 419 9.91 -2.88 15.35
N SER A 420 10.87 -3.46 14.69
CA SER A 420 10.82 -4.81 14.12
C SER A 420 12.24 -5.35 14.00
N PRO A 421 12.45 -6.64 13.80
CA PRO A 421 13.79 -7.16 13.53
C PRO A 421 14.52 -6.39 12.41
N TYR A 422 13.80 -5.99 11.35
CA TYR A 422 14.33 -5.18 10.25
C TYR A 422 14.91 -3.83 10.73
N THR A 423 14.16 -3.05 11.51
CA THR A 423 14.60 -1.73 11.96
C THR A 423 15.60 -1.80 13.10
N ILE A 424 15.45 -2.75 14.01
CA ILE A 424 16.36 -2.94 15.15
C ILE A 424 17.73 -3.43 14.69
N TYR A 425 17.78 -4.38 13.75
CA TYR A 425 19.06 -4.82 13.18
C TYR A 425 19.84 -3.65 12.54
N LYS A 426 19.14 -2.78 11.80
CA LYS A 426 19.75 -1.55 11.26
C LYS A 426 20.24 -0.60 12.35
N MET A 427 19.51 -0.45 13.46
CA MET A 427 19.97 0.35 14.59
C MET A 427 21.20 -0.24 15.27
N MET A 428 21.29 -1.56 15.42
CA MET A 428 22.49 -2.23 15.94
C MET A 428 23.71 -1.96 15.03
N LYS A 429 23.50 -2.09 13.72
CA LYS A 429 24.49 -1.74 12.70
C LYS A 429 24.92 -0.27 12.79
N ALA A 430 23.94 0.64 12.92
CA ALA A 430 24.18 2.07 13.08
C ALA A 430 25.05 2.36 14.31
N VAL A 431 24.77 1.73 15.45
CA VAL A 431 25.60 1.88 16.67
C VAL A 431 27.04 1.46 16.40
N GLY A 432 27.28 0.35 15.72
CA GLY A 432 28.61 -0.08 15.30
C GLY A 432 29.31 0.96 14.41
N ILE A 433 28.61 1.44 13.36
CA ILE A 433 29.15 2.46 12.45
C ILE A 433 29.48 3.76 13.19
N LEU A 434 28.59 4.25 14.05
CA LEU A 434 28.80 5.50 14.78
C LEU A 434 29.98 5.40 15.80
N LYS A 435 30.16 4.26 16.46
CA LYS A 435 31.33 3.99 17.34
C LYS A 435 32.63 3.96 16.52
N ASN A 436 32.62 3.25 15.39
CA ASN A 436 33.80 3.21 14.51
C ASN A 436 34.19 4.60 13.98
N LEU A 437 33.22 5.46 13.67
CA LEU A 437 33.50 6.85 13.29
C LEU A 437 34.15 7.63 14.42
N GLN A 438 33.74 7.44 15.69
CA GLN A 438 34.37 8.04 16.85
C GLN A 438 35.80 7.55 17.05
N GLU A 439 36.02 6.25 16.92
CA GLU A 439 37.38 5.66 17.06
C GLU A 439 38.34 6.16 15.97
N LEU A 440 37.88 6.25 14.72
CA LEU A 440 38.73 6.66 13.59
C LEU A 440 39.03 8.16 13.55
N VAL A 441 38.07 9.01 13.90
CA VAL A 441 38.16 10.47 13.74
C VAL A 441 38.46 11.16 15.08
N GLY A 442 38.12 10.50 16.21
CA GLY A 442 38.22 11.02 17.56
C GLY A 442 36.86 11.44 18.15
N GLU A 443 36.68 11.16 19.44
CA GLU A 443 35.40 11.39 20.15
C GLU A 443 35.01 12.88 20.27
N THR A 444 35.98 13.78 20.17
CA THR A 444 35.77 15.22 20.29
C THR A 444 35.54 15.94 18.97
N SER A 445 35.50 15.20 17.84
CA SER A 445 35.25 15.79 16.53
C SER A 445 33.88 16.50 16.48
N GLU A 446 33.87 17.68 15.87
CA GLU A 446 32.65 18.47 15.70
C GLU A 446 31.78 17.89 14.58
N VAL A 447 32.36 17.29 13.52
CA VAL A 447 31.68 16.74 12.35
C VAL A 447 32.32 15.43 11.91
N TYR A 448 31.48 14.46 11.62
CA TYR A 448 31.82 13.17 11.00
C TYR A 448 31.19 13.06 9.62
N TYR A 449 31.81 12.30 8.74
CA TYR A 449 31.32 12.07 7.37
C TYR A 449 30.86 10.63 7.20
N TYR A 450 29.67 10.46 6.64
CA TYR A 450 29.10 9.15 6.35
C TYR A 450 28.26 9.20 5.07
N GLN A 451 28.60 8.39 4.05
CA GLN A 451 27.82 8.19 2.81
C GLN A 451 27.31 9.51 2.20
N ASN A 452 28.21 10.44 1.91
CA ASN A 452 27.91 11.79 1.40
C ASN A 452 27.01 12.64 2.33
N THR A 453 27.00 12.35 3.62
CA THR A 453 26.33 13.16 4.64
C THR A 453 27.30 13.62 5.73
N ARG A 454 26.93 14.66 6.45
CA ARG A 454 27.66 15.20 7.61
C ARG A 454 26.88 14.92 8.89
N ILE A 455 27.54 14.37 9.91
CA ILE A 455 26.96 14.12 11.23
C ILE A 455 27.66 15.01 12.24
N LYS A 456 26.94 15.90 12.94
CA LYS A 456 27.53 16.69 14.04
C LYS A 456 27.89 15.78 15.22
N GLY A 457 29.00 16.06 15.92
CA GLY A 457 29.41 15.27 17.07
C GLY A 457 28.36 15.18 18.20
N SER A 458 27.60 16.25 18.42
CA SER A 458 26.47 16.21 19.36
C SER A 458 25.32 15.28 18.87
N SER A 459 25.05 15.27 17.56
CA SER A 459 24.04 14.40 16.98
C SER A 459 24.44 12.93 17.04
N LEU A 460 25.72 12.62 16.82
CA LEU A 460 26.26 11.28 16.92
C LEU A 460 26.10 10.72 18.35
N ARG A 461 26.51 11.49 19.38
CA ARG A 461 26.33 11.07 20.79
C ARG A 461 24.84 10.85 21.15
N THR A 462 23.98 11.75 20.69
CA THR A 462 22.52 11.60 20.89
C THR A 462 21.99 10.35 20.21
N ALA A 463 22.45 10.03 19.00
CA ALA A 463 22.04 8.86 18.24
C ALA A 463 22.39 7.55 18.95
N LEU A 464 23.62 7.43 19.49
CA LEU A 464 24.03 6.25 20.26
C LEU A 464 23.09 5.98 21.44
N ASN A 465 22.68 7.04 22.16
CA ASN A 465 21.73 6.91 23.26
C ASN A 465 20.32 6.51 22.76
N LEU A 466 19.79 7.17 21.73
CA LEU A 466 18.44 6.91 21.21
C LEU A 466 18.32 5.50 20.63
N TYR A 467 19.30 5.06 19.84
CA TYR A 467 19.32 3.70 19.31
C TYR A 467 19.45 2.66 20.43
N GLY A 468 20.30 2.90 21.43
CA GLY A 468 20.40 2.04 22.61
C GLY A 468 19.06 1.90 23.35
N MET A 469 18.34 3.00 23.56
CA MET A 469 17.01 2.97 24.18
C MET A 469 15.99 2.20 23.31
N ALA A 470 16.00 2.37 21.99
CA ALA A 470 15.09 1.67 21.10
C ALA A 470 15.37 0.17 21.04
N ILE A 471 16.63 -0.23 21.00
CA ILE A 471 17.05 -1.64 21.06
C ILE A 471 16.62 -2.27 22.39
N ASN A 472 16.91 -1.63 23.54
CA ASN A 472 16.48 -2.09 24.85
C ASN A 472 14.95 -2.22 24.94
N LYS A 473 14.22 -1.23 24.41
CA LYS A 473 12.74 -1.27 24.36
C LYS A 473 12.23 -2.47 23.58
N PHE A 474 12.78 -2.74 22.39
CA PHE A 474 12.33 -3.84 21.55
C PHE A 474 12.64 -5.20 22.14
N LEU A 475 13.92 -5.43 22.49
CA LEU A 475 14.36 -6.72 23.06
C LEU A 475 13.68 -7.00 24.40
N GLY A 476 13.54 -5.98 25.25
CA GLY A 476 12.83 -6.11 26.51
C GLY A 476 11.33 -6.35 26.33
N ASN A 477 10.66 -5.68 25.38
CA ASN A 477 9.26 -5.99 25.06
C ASN A 477 9.08 -7.46 24.67
N SER A 478 9.98 -7.99 23.84
CA SER A 478 9.94 -9.38 23.38
C SER A 478 10.13 -10.36 24.55
N LEU A 479 11.07 -10.09 25.45
CA LEU A 479 11.31 -10.86 26.67
C LEU A 479 10.08 -10.83 27.60
N ILE A 480 9.56 -9.64 27.89
CA ILE A 480 8.43 -9.45 28.80
C ILE A 480 7.20 -10.15 28.30
N LYS A 481 6.90 -10.03 27.00
CA LYS A 481 5.74 -10.68 26.38
C LYS A 481 5.78 -12.20 26.56
N ARG A 482 6.94 -12.81 26.66
CA ARG A 482 7.09 -14.25 26.94
C ARG A 482 6.89 -14.61 28.40
N LEU A 483 7.18 -13.69 29.32
CA LEU A 483 7.16 -13.92 30.75
C LEU A 483 5.92 -13.36 31.45
N GLU A 484 5.19 -12.42 30.83
CA GLU A 484 3.99 -11.83 31.43
C GLU A 484 2.87 -12.87 31.64
N GLY A 485 2.08 -12.68 32.69
CA GLY A 485 0.90 -13.50 32.98
C GLY A 485 1.17 -14.92 33.49
N THR A 486 2.43 -15.33 33.69
CA THR A 486 2.79 -16.65 34.16
C THR A 486 3.48 -16.57 35.52
N ASP A 487 2.99 -17.29 36.54
CA ASP A 487 3.67 -17.46 37.81
C ASP A 487 4.61 -18.68 37.74
N PHE A 488 5.89 -18.41 37.71
CA PHE A 488 6.95 -19.42 37.67
C PHE A 488 7.28 -19.93 39.09
N ARG A 489 7.52 -21.21 39.20
CA ARG A 489 7.93 -21.88 40.47
C ARG A 489 9.42 -22.15 40.52
N SER A 490 10.07 -22.16 39.37
CA SER A 490 11.50 -22.39 39.24
C SER A 490 12.06 -21.73 37.97
N MET A 491 13.38 -21.62 37.91
CA MET A 491 14.07 -21.13 36.72
C MET A 491 13.99 -22.06 35.53
N GLU A 492 13.80 -23.38 35.74
CA GLU A 492 13.59 -24.36 34.69
C GLU A 492 12.29 -24.07 33.91
N GLU A 493 11.23 -23.66 34.61
CA GLU A 493 9.98 -23.23 33.98
C GLU A 493 10.20 -21.96 33.14
N VAL A 494 10.96 -20.98 33.63
CA VAL A 494 11.34 -19.78 32.91
C VAL A 494 12.12 -20.12 31.65
N TRP A 495 13.15 -20.94 31.74
CA TRP A 495 13.95 -21.34 30.57
C TRP A 495 13.11 -22.12 29.54
N SER A 496 12.17 -22.94 30.00
CA SER A 496 11.24 -23.64 29.09
C SER A 496 10.34 -22.67 28.35
N GLN A 497 9.83 -21.64 29.03
CA GLN A 497 8.97 -20.60 28.43
C GLN A 497 9.72 -19.72 27.42
N LEU A 498 10.99 -19.48 27.65
CA LEU A 498 11.82 -18.65 26.76
C LEU A 498 12.26 -19.38 25.49
N LYS A 499 12.17 -20.71 25.39
CA LYS A 499 12.59 -21.43 24.18
C LYS A 499 11.85 -20.94 22.94
N PRO A 500 12.55 -20.70 21.81
CA PRO A 500 11.91 -20.40 20.55
C PRO A 500 10.96 -21.53 20.13
N THR A 501 9.80 -21.14 19.59
CA THR A 501 8.78 -22.06 19.06
C THR A 501 8.88 -22.26 17.56
N SER A 502 9.60 -21.36 16.87
CA SER A 502 9.88 -21.42 15.44
C SER A 502 11.35 -21.71 15.18
N SER A 503 11.65 -22.48 14.15
CA SER A 503 13.03 -22.64 13.63
C SER A 503 13.41 -21.50 12.67
N ALA A 504 12.40 -20.83 12.11
CA ALA A 504 12.56 -19.67 11.23
C ALA A 504 12.70 -18.36 12.04
N GLY A 505 13.28 -17.34 11.42
CA GLY A 505 13.37 -16.02 12.01
C GLY A 505 14.78 -15.53 12.28
N ARG A 506 15.79 -16.38 12.17
CA ARG A 506 17.19 -16.04 12.45
C ARG A 506 17.79 -15.09 11.39
N GLY A 507 18.88 -14.41 11.77
CA GLY A 507 19.69 -13.60 10.87
C GLY A 507 19.04 -12.29 10.44
N GLU A 508 19.31 -11.89 9.19
CA GLU A 508 18.84 -10.62 8.64
C GLU A 508 17.36 -10.69 8.23
N TRP A 509 16.65 -9.59 8.43
CA TRP A 509 15.27 -9.42 8.00
C TRP A 509 15.16 -8.35 6.91
N LEU A 510 14.18 -8.52 6.02
CA LEU A 510 13.89 -7.66 4.89
C LEU A 510 12.50 -7.05 5.01
N ASP A 511 12.30 -5.94 4.30
CA ASP A 511 10.99 -5.33 4.05
C ASP A 511 10.70 -5.39 2.53
N LEU A 512 9.79 -6.26 2.14
CA LEU A 512 9.34 -6.41 0.76
C LEU A 512 8.18 -5.44 0.46
N SER A 513 8.41 -4.17 0.72
CA SER A 513 7.43 -3.11 0.50
C SER A 513 6.12 -3.32 1.30
N GLY A 514 6.26 -3.60 2.58
CA GLY A 514 5.14 -3.80 3.50
C GLY A 514 5.21 -5.09 4.29
N LEU A 515 5.59 -6.19 3.68
CA LEU A 515 5.82 -7.48 4.34
C LEU A 515 7.24 -7.54 4.90
N ILE A 516 7.35 -7.74 6.20
CA ILE A 516 8.64 -7.93 6.90
C ILE A 516 8.85 -9.41 7.16
N LEU A 517 9.97 -9.96 6.69
CA LEU A 517 10.26 -11.39 6.81
C LEU A 517 11.77 -11.68 6.89
N PRO A 518 12.16 -12.87 7.41
CA PRO A 518 13.56 -13.27 7.43
C PRO A 518 14.11 -13.49 6.02
N ARG A 519 15.37 -13.06 5.79
CA ARG A 519 16.07 -13.26 4.50
C ARG A 519 16.19 -14.74 4.14
N GLU A 520 16.54 -15.59 5.09
CA GLU A 520 16.75 -17.02 4.85
C GLU A 520 15.49 -17.70 4.29
N GLU A 521 14.31 -17.35 4.83
CA GLU A 521 13.03 -17.88 4.34
C GLU A 521 12.73 -17.42 2.91
N LEU A 522 13.05 -16.14 2.61
CA LEU A 522 12.90 -15.62 1.26
C LEU A 522 13.87 -16.31 0.28
N ASP A 523 15.12 -16.48 0.66
CA ASP A 523 16.12 -17.15 -0.18
C ASP A 523 15.68 -18.59 -0.46
N GLY A 524 15.13 -19.29 0.53
CA GLY A 524 14.53 -20.62 0.37
C GLY A 524 13.32 -20.65 -0.59
N LEU A 525 12.47 -19.62 -0.59
CA LEU A 525 11.41 -19.47 -1.59
C LEU A 525 12.01 -19.30 -2.99
N ILE A 526 12.96 -18.39 -3.12
CA ILE A 526 13.62 -18.06 -4.41
C ILE A 526 14.24 -19.31 -5.02
N GLU A 527 14.99 -20.08 -4.23
CA GLU A 527 15.61 -21.34 -4.68
C GLU A 527 14.56 -22.34 -5.20
N LYS A 528 13.46 -22.52 -4.46
CA LYS A 528 12.37 -23.41 -4.87
C LYS A 528 11.70 -22.97 -6.18
N VAL A 529 11.56 -21.67 -6.39
CA VAL A 529 11.03 -21.13 -7.65
C VAL A 529 12.03 -21.36 -8.79
N GLU A 530 13.31 -21.07 -8.61
CA GLU A 530 14.36 -21.28 -9.62
C GLU A 530 14.53 -22.75 -9.99
N GLU A 531 14.43 -23.66 -9.04
CA GLU A 531 14.48 -25.10 -9.28
C GLU A 531 13.19 -25.66 -9.92
N GLY A 532 12.11 -24.86 -9.99
CA GLY A 532 10.82 -25.30 -10.51
C GLY A 532 10.02 -26.19 -9.57
N LYS A 533 10.29 -26.13 -8.27
CA LYS A 533 9.50 -26.79 -7.21
C LYS A 533 8.24 -25.99 -6.89
N ILE A 534 8.28 -24.69 -7.05
CA ILE A 534 7.13 -23.79 -6.99
C ILE A 534 6.88 -23.25 -8.40
N THR A 535 5.68 -23.50 -8.93
CA THR A 535 5.32 -23.26 -10.32
C THR A 535 4.02 -22.45 -10.48
N SER A 536 3.43 -21.99 -9.38
CA SER A 536 2.20 -21.16 -9.42
C SER A 536 2.35 -19.89 -8.61
N LEU A 537 1.65 -18.84 -9.04
CA LEU A 537 1.59 -17.55 -8.34
C LEU A 537 0.90 -17.70 -6.98
N GLU A 538 -0.12 -18.54 -6.90
CA GLU A 538 -0.88 -18.80 -5.69
C GLU A 538 0.02 -19.37 -4.57
N ALA A 539 0.93 -20.29 -4.89
CA ALA A 539 1.86 -20.86 -3.92
C ALA A 539 2.87 -19.83 -3.39
N ILE A 540 3.23 -18.84 -4.18
CA ILE A 540 4.08 -17.72 -3.76
C ILE A 540 3.31 -16.80 -2.80
N GLU A 541 2.06 -16.46 -3.12
CA GLU A 541 1.22 -15.63 -2.26
C GLU A 541 0.86 -16.34 -0.95
N GLU A 542 0.63 -17.65 -0.97
CA GLU A 542 0.47 -18.47 0.24
C GLU A 542 1.71 -18.43 1.13
N PHE A 543 2.91 -18.45 0.54
CA PHE A 543 4.15 -18.27 1.30
C PHE A 543 4.19 -16.90 1.99
N PHE A 544 3.87 -15.80 1.27
CA PHE A 544 3.84 -14.47 1.87
C PHE A 544 2.80 -14.37 2.99
N ALA A 545 1.63 -14.96 2.80
CA ALA A 545 0.60 -15.04 3.83
C ALA A 545 1.05 -15.83 5.08
N ALA A 546 1.78 -16.94 4.88
CA ALA A 546 2.35 -17.72 5.95
C ALA A 546 3.43 -16.95 6.72
N MET A 547 4.32 -16.21 6.03
CA MET A 547 5.32 -15.36 6.67
C MET A 547 4.66 -14.26 7.52
N HIS A 548 3.62 -13.62 6.99
CA HIS A 548 2.86 -12.60 7.73
C HIS A 548 2.17 -13.17 8.98
N SER A 549 1.53 -14.33 8.85
CA SER A 549 0.79 -14.97 9.94
C SER A 549 1.68 -15.44 11.07
N ASN A 550 2.89 -15.93 10.74
CA ASN A 550 3.86 -16.46 11.71
C ASN A 550 4.87 -15.39 12.18
N TYR A 551 4.66 -14.12 11.84
CA TYR A 551 5.60 -13.01 12.10
C TYR A 551 6.08 -13.00 13.56
N TYR A 552 5.19 -13.06 14.55
CA TYR A 552 5.55 -12.89 15.95
C TYR A 552 6.32 -14.10 16.54
N ASP A 553 6.11 -15.30 16.05
CA ASP A 553 6.90 -16.47 16.45
C ASP A 553 8.32 -16.41 15.88
N MET A 554 8.45 -15.95 14.65
CA MET A 554 9.76 -15.70 14.02
C MET A 554 10.46 -14.51 14.66
N GLU A 555 9.73 -13.42 14.99
CA GLU A 555 10.26 -12.26 15.71
C GLU A 555 10.84 -12.65 17.07
N TRP A 556 10.16 -13.55 17.81
CA TRP A 556 10.69 -14.05 19.07
C TRP A 556 11.97 -14.88 18.87
N THR A 557 12.04 -15.75 17.88
CA THR A 557 13.25 -16.51 17.56
C THR A 557 14.44 -15.56 17.30
N TRP A 558 14.20 -14.50 16.52
CA TRP A 558 15.19 -13.46 16.28
C TRP A 558 15.59 -12.72 17.55
N ALA A 559 14.62 -12.31 18.35
CA ALA A 559 14.84 -11.58 19.58
C ALA A 559 15.62 -12.42 20.62
N TYR A 560 15.37 -13.73 20.66
CA TYR A 560 16.11 -14.67 21.50
C TYR A 560 17.60 -14.64 21.18
N ASP A 561 17.99 -14.80 19.92
CA ASP A 561 19.39 -14.76 19.49
C ASP A 561 20.01 -13.39 19.76
N MET A 562 19.27 -12.31 19.51
CA MET A 562 19.77 -10.94 19.73
C MET A 562 19.89 -10.59 21.22
N LEU A 563 19.05 -11.10 22.09
CA LEU A 563 19.21 -10.96 23.55
C LEU A 563 20.52 -11.60 24.03
N GLU A 564 20.83 -12.82 23.53
CA GLU A 564 22.08 -13.49 23.86
C GLU A 564 23.29 -12.71 23.34
N GLU A 565 23.26 -12.26 22.07
CA GLU A 565 24.38 -11.55 21.45
C GLU A 565 24.58 -10.15 22.03
N TYR A 566 23.51 -9.37 22.15
CA TYR A 566 23.61 -7.95 22.54
C TYR A 566 23.93 -7.74 24.00
N TYR A 567 23.42 -8.61 24.90
CA TYR A 567 23.66 -8.51 26.33
C TYR A 567 24.74 -9.48 26.86
N GLY A 568 25.20 -10.41 26.03
CA GLY A 568 26.18 -11.43 26.43
C GLY A 568 25.62 -12.43 27.46
N VAL A 569 24.36 -12.76 27.38
CA VAL A 569 23.67 -13.70 28.27
C VAL A 569 23.33 -15.01 27.56
N ASN A 570 23.18 -16.10 28.29
CA ASN A 570 22.66 -17.36 27.74
C ASN A 570 21.24 -17.58 28.28
N LEU A 571 20.23 -17.44 27.45
CA LEU A 571 18.82 -17.54 27.86
C LEU A 571 18.41 -18.93 28.31
N SER A 572 19.12 -19.98 27.88
CA SER A 572 18.87 -21.34 28.35
C SER A 572 19.35 -21.61 29.77
N SER A 573 20.14 -20.71 30.35
CA SER A 573 20.68 -20.80 31.72
C SER A 573 20.70 -19.44 32.44
N ILE A 574 19.92 -18.46 31.94
CA ILE A 574 19.83 -17.11 32.50
C ILE A 574 19.36 -17.15 33.96
N SER A 575 19.99 -16.37 34.84
CA SER A 575 19.56 -16.26 36.24
C SER A 575 18.42 -15.24 36.40
N ALA A 576 17.63 -15.40 37.47
CA ALA A 576 16.59 -14.44 37.82
C ALA A 576 17.17 -13.00 37.97
N ALA A 577 18.35 -12.85 38.55
CA ALA A 577 19.01 -11.55 38.68
C ALA A 577 19.37 -10.90 37.33
N GLN A 578 19.79 -11.69 36.34
CA GLN A 578 20.03 -11.19 34.98
C GLN A 578 18.74 -10.77 34.31
N ILE A 579 17.64 -11.52 34.47
CA ILE A 579 16.32 -11.12 33.94
C ILE A 579 15.86 -9.80 34.56
N VAL A 580 16.01 -9.65 35.88
CA VAL A 580 15.70 -8.38 36.60
C VAL A 580 16.52 -7.21 36.02
N ASP A 581 17.81 -7.38 35.73
CA ASP A 581 18.62 -6.35 35.11
C ASP A 581 18.11 -5.98 33.71
N LEU A 582 17.77 -6.95 32.88
CA LEU A 582 17.20 -6.73 31.57
C LEU A 582 15.84 -5.98 31.63
N VAL A 583 14.98 -6.35 32.57
CA VAL A 583 13.68 -5.69 32.78
C VAL A 583 13.86 -4.25 33.24
N ARG A 584 14.82 -3.96 34.13
CA ARG A 584 15.13 -2.58 34.54
C ARG A 584 15.65 -1.75 33.38
N ARG A 585 16.56 -2.26 32.55
CA ARG A 585 17.06 -1.58 31.35
C ARG A 585 15.93 -1.29 30.36
N TRP A 586 15.01 -2.24 30.18
CA TRP A 586 13.83 -2.03 29.37
C TRP A 586 12.93 -0.92 29.93
N GLN A 587 12.61 -0.97 31.22
CA GLN A 587 11.73 -0.01 31.89
C GLN A 587 12.30 1.42 31.79
N ASP A 588 13.59 1.61 32.06
CA ASP A 588 14.28 2.90 31.91
C ASP A 588 14.21 3.41 30.48
N SER A 589 14.41 2.53 29.49
CA SER A 589 14.43 2.89 28.07
C SER A 589 13.05 3.25 27.55
N VAL A 590 12.00 2.49 27.91
CA VAL A 590 10.61 2.78 27.51
C VAL A 590 10.16 4.10 28.11
N ILE A 591 10.32 4.27 29.43
CA ILE A 591 9.94 5.51 30.15
C ILE A 591 10.76 6.70 29.63
N GLY A 592 12.04 6.47 29.35
CA GLY A 592 12.93 7.50 28.77
C GLY A 592 12.43 7.98 27.40
N LEU A 593 12.08 7.09 26.49
CA LEU A 593 11.53 7.44 25.18
C LEU A 593 10.17 8.15 25.31
N ASP A 594 9.28 7.69 26.18
CA ASP A 594 7.97 8.31 26.39
C ASP A 594 8.12 9.74 26.97
N ASN A 595 9.08 9.96 27.88
CA ASN A 595 9.38 11.30 28.38
C ASN A 595 9.93 12.22 27.28
N LEU A 596 10.67 11.69 26.30
CA LEU A 596 11.10 12.47 25.12
C LEU A 596 9.92 12.83 24.23
N LEU A 597 8.95 11.93 24.02
CA LEU A 597 7.72 12.22 23.28
C LEU A 597 6.86 13.28 24.01
N TYR A 598 6.74 13.19 25.33
CA TYR A 598 6.06 14.20 26.13
C TYR A 598 6.69 15.59 25.96
N LYS A 599 8.03 15.65 26.01
CA LYS A 599 8.79 16.90 25.79
C LYS A 599 8.63 17.42 24.36
N ASP A 600 8.55 16.55 23.37
CA ASP A 600 8.34 16.94 21.97
C ASP A 600 6.94 17.52 21.76
N ALA A 601 5.91 16.86 22.30
CA ALA A 601 4.54 17.38 22.28
C ALA A 601 4.42 18.77 22.95
N LYS A 602 5.14 18.97 24.07
CA LYS A 602 5.10 20.25 24.80
C LYS A 602 5.64 21.44 23.99
N LYS A 603 6.52 21.21 23.01
CA LYS A 603 7.05 22.30 22.17
C LYS A 603 5.94 23.01 21.38
N GLU A 604 4.90 22.28 20.94
CA GLU A 604 3.78 22.87 20.20
C GLU A 604 2.94 23.83 21.06
N PHE A 605 3.10 23.84 22.37
CA PHE A 605 2.42 24.71 23.32
C PHE A 605 3.29 25.88 23.82
N SER A 606 4.36 26.22 23.09
CA SER A 606 5.16 27.40 23.36
C SER A 606 4.60 28.64 22.64
N LEU A 607 4.87 29.82 23.17
CA LEU A 607 4.41 31.11 22.60
C LEU A 607 4.77 31.27 21.12
N THR A 608 5.87 30.67 20.66
CA THR A 608 6.26 30.70 19.25
C THR A 608 5.21 30.05 18.33
N PHE A 609 4.56 28.96 18.78
CA PHE A 609 3.51 28.29 18.01
C PHE A 609 2.15 28.98 18.16
N MET A 610 2.02 29.95 19.05
CA MET A 610 0.83 30.74 19.27
C MET A 610 0.83 32.08 18.48
N THR A 611 1.79 32.27 17.58
CA THR A 611 1.99 33.53 16.85
C THR A 611 0.73 34.04 16.11
N GLY A 612 -0.10 33.13 15.59
CA GLY A 612 -1.35 33.48 14.87
C GLY A 612 -2.60 33.51 15.78
N PHE A 613 -2.43 33.39 17.09
CA PHE A 613 -3.55 33.38 18.06
C PHE A 613 -3.56 34.68 18.87
N GLY A 614 -4.73 35.11 19.31
CA GLY A 614 -4.90 36.30 20.12
C GLY A 614 -4.18 37.53 19.59
N VAL A 615 -4.34 37.83 18.29
CA VAL A 615 -3.51 38.77 17.52
C VAL A 615 -3.49 40.16 18.12
N ASP A 616 -4.64 40.62 18.63
CA ASP A 616 -4.83 41.95 19.23
C ASP A 616 -4.66 41.95 20.77
N GLY A 617 -4.21 40.84 21.36
CA GLY A 617 -4.16 40.61 22.79
C GLY A 617 -2.76 40.45 23.39
N SER A 618 -2.71 40.33 24.71
CA SER A 618 -1.54 39.97 25.49
C SER A 618 -1.14 38.51 25.33
N ASP A 619 0.02 38.10 25.82
CA ASP A 619 0.45 36.69 25.80
C ASP A 619 -0.53 35.77 26.55
N LYS A 620 -1.25 36.28 27.55
CA LYS A 620 -2.30 35.52 28.22
C LYS A 620 -3.49 35.26 27.29
N GLU A 621 -3.94 36.28 26.58
CA GLU A 621 -5.03 36.16 25.61
C GLU A 621 -4.66 35.27 24.43
N LYS A 622 -3.39 35.29 23.97
CA LYS A 622 -2.87 34.33 22.99
C LYS A 622 -2.99 32.89 23.47
N GLN A 623 -2.59 32.65 24.72
CA GLN A 623 -2.69 31.31 25.30
C GLN A 623 -4.16 30.87 25.46
N GLU A 624 -5.03 31.74 25.92
CA GLU A 624 -6.47 31.47 26.11
C GLU A 624 -7.15 31.18 24.74
N ASP A 625 -6.81 31.95 23.69
CA ASP A 625 -7.30 31.70 22.32
C ASP A 625 -6.77 30.39 21.75
N PHE A 626 -5.47 30.12 21.91
CA PHE A 626 -4.85 28.87 21.50
C PHE A 626 -5.50 27.66 22.19
N GLU A 627 -5.67 27.72 23.52
CA GLU A 627 -6.30 26.63 24.28
C GLU A 627 -7.80 26.48 23.94
N GLY A 628 -8.48 27.58 23.63
CA GLY A 628 -9.88 27.56 23.16
C GLY A 628 -10.04 26.80 21.81
N VAL A 629 -9.05 26.90 20.93
CA VAL A 629 -9.07 26.24 19.59
C VAL A 629 -8.46 24.83 19.64
N ARG A 630 -7.32 24.66 20.34
CA ARG A 630 -6.52 23.43 20.33
C ARG A 630 -6.70 22.53 21.55
N GLY A 631 -7.34 23.04 22.60
CA GLY A 631 -7.40 22.42 23.92
C GLY A 631 -6.12 22.64 24.74
N ALA A 632 -6.22 22.44 26.05
CA ALA A 632 -5.09 22.54 26.96
C ALA A 632 -4.12 21.34 26.77
N PHE A 633 -2.83 21.58 26.98
CA PHE A 633 -1.78 20.56 26.83
C PHE A 633 -2.06 19.28 27.63
N GLU A 634 -2.41 19.43 28.90
CA GLU A 634 -2.60 18.30 29.81
C GLU A 634 -3.83 17.44 29.49
N SER A 635 -4.81 18.00 28.79
CA SER A 635 -6.02 17.30 28.33
C SER A 635 -5.89 16.73 26.91
N ASN A 636 -4.76 16.94 26.24
CA ASN A 636 -4.53 16.41 24.90
C ASN A 636 -4.51 14.87 24.92
N PRO A 637 -5.30 14.18 24.07
CA PRO A 637 -5.40 12.72 24.10
C PRO A 637 -4.06 12.00 23.94
N PHE A 638 -3.15 12.54 23.11
CA PHE A 638 -1.82 11.95 22.95
C PHE A 638 -0.99 12.08 24.22
N VAL A 639 -1.03 13.26 24.86
CA VAL A 639 -0.29 13.51 26.13
C VAL A 639 -0.81 12.60 27.25
N THR A 640 -2.13 12.46 27.37
CA THR A 640 -2.76 11.54 28.31
C THR A 640 -2.32 10.09 28.06
N ALA A 641 -2.38 9.64 26.80
CA ALA A 641 -1.97 8.29 26.44
C ALA A 641 -0.49 8.01 26.74
N VAL A 642 0.41 8.99 26.53
CA VAL A 642 1.84 8.85 26.90
C VAL A 642 2.02 8.71 28.40
N LYS A 643 1.31 9.52 29.20
CA LYS A 643 1.36 9.43 30.68
C LYS A 643 0.84 8.08 31.19
N GLU A 644 -0.29 7.64 30.66
CA GLU A 644 -0.87 6.32 31.00
C GLU A 644 0.10 5.19 30.61
N HIS A 645 0.72 5.26 29.43
CA HIS A 645 1.71 4.27 28.98
C HIS A 645 2.90 4.19 29.93
N ILE A 646 3.42 5.32 30.41
CA ILE A 646 4.51 5.35 31.42
C ILE A 646 4.08 4.61 32.71
N VAL A 647 2.88 4.88 33.22
CA VAL A 647 2.34 4.23 34.43
C VAL A 647 2.21 2.73 34.24
N VAL A 648 1.59 2.30 33.12
CA VAL A 648 1.38 0.90 32.80
C VAL A 648 2.71 0.14 32.63
N LYS A 649 3.67 0.75 31.93
CA LYS A 649 4.98 0.10 31.69
C LYS A 649 5.81 0.01 32.96
N ARG A 650 5.71 0.99 33.85
CA ARG A 650 6.34 0.93 35.18
C ARG A 650 5.75 -0.23 36.00
N ALA A 651 4.44 -0.27 36.13
CA ALA A 651 3.77 -1.33 36.89
C ALA A 651 4.08 -2.73 36.35
N LEU A 652 4.09 -2.91 35.03
CA LEU A 652 4.42 -4.18 34.38
C LEU A 652 5.87 -4.62 34.68
N GLY A 653 6.81 -3.67 34.65
CA GLY A 653 8.21 -3.96 34.99
C GLY A 653 8.39 -4.34 36.46
N ASP A 654 7.78 -3.55 37.36
CA ASP A 654 7.85 -3.78 38.81
C ASP A 654 7.25 -5.14 39.19
N GLU A 655 6.09 -5.50 38.61
CA GLU A 655 5.44 -6.80 38.81
C GLU A 655 6.36 -7.97 38.37
N LEU A 656 6.95 -7.87 37.18
CA LEU A 656 7.83 -8.93 36.70
C LEU A 656 9.12 -9.02 37.52
N ILE A 657 9.68 -7.91 37.98
CA ILE A 657 10.83 -7.88 38.87
C ILE A 657 10.49 -8.62 40.17
N GLU A 658 9.38 -8.28 40.84
CA GLU A 658 8.97 -8.95 42.08
C GLU A 658 8.76 -10.46 41.88
N ARG A 659 8.22 -10.88 40.74
CA ARG A 659 8.02 -12.30 40.41
C ARG A 659 9.36 -13.04 40.23
N MET A 660 10.32 -12.41 39.55
CA MET A 660 11.65 -12.99 39.36
C MET A 660 12.46 -13.02 40.67
N GLU A 661 12.32 -11.99 41.52
CA GLU A 661 13.02 -11.92 42.84
C GLU A 661 12.57 -13.04 43.81
N ARG A 662 11.37 -13.58 43.62
CA ARG A 662 10.92 -14.75 44.40
C ARG A 662 11.60 -16.07 44.00
N LEU A 663 12.32 -16.08 42.88
CA LEU A 663 13.07 -17.22 42.38
C LEU A 663 14.57 -17.17 42.72
N PHE A 664 15.02 -16.17 43.51
CA PHE A 664 16.41 -16.02 43.96
C PHE A 664 16.82 -17.07 44.96
#